data_be051970c53f31bed6c9e53a5f77608e
#
_entry.id   be051970c53f31bed6c9e53a5f77608e
#
_cell.length_a   1.000
_cell.length_b   1.000
_cell.length_c   1.000
_cell.angle_alpha   90.00
_cell.angle_beta   90.00
_cell.angle_gamma   90.00
#
_symmetry.space_group_name_H-M   'P 1'
#
loop_
_entity.id
_entity.type
_entity.pdbx_description
1 polymer ?
#
loop_
_entity_poly.entity_id
_entity_poly.type
_entity_poly.pdbx_seq_one_letter_code
_entity_poly.pdbx_strand_id
1 'polypeptide(L)'
;VTYNPYILTTNSTLADLELRDDSLTPEALGSEVERFFKSRPDTNGVLIRDDHQFYGLLSRTSCFENMTQSFCGTTFSRRPVKMLVEHLKTTSLQLNDTVPISEAVREILGRPSAGAYEPIIVKCENDEYRFLDITTLMSAQCDLQLRQKKIAEDANHEKSNFLANMSHEIRTPLNGILGFTDVLRRGVESKEKQQEYLDVIYKNGEHLLGLINDILDLSKIEAGCMEFEKLDCSPHKIISDVLSTMRVQAKPKGLYLECQWESGVPEMINTDPTRLRQILMNLVGNAVKFTTEGGVKLIAKLDISHNPPQFIVEVHDTGIGIKPENMSNIFSAFTQADSSITRSFGGTGLGLTICRQIAEGLGGDLAVESEIGQGSVFRLRVDAGTMEDVKIFDVPPTEALTAESYTKRNYEASNQLQSLRVLLVDDGKTNRDLVSLVLTNANAVVTCAENGEEALSEYEGGSFDLILMDMQMPEMDGYTATQILRSRGCSLPIIALTANAMRGDRSKCLEAGCSDFLTKPINIDSLLQTVGVYSPLSDAITKSQLEEKPYCLTTSDTIPVVSDLPTEIPQIFQIVEEFIQRFKLKIEEMQMALDKENWKLLEELAHWLKGTGGTAGFGCLTELAYQLESAAQQKEKESANLLISELRTMGSRLTTKNAVSSV
;
A
#
# COMPACT_ATOMS: atom_id res chain seq x y z
N VAL A 1 35.53 -27.77 6.58
CA VAL A 1 34.28 -27.28 6.01
C VAL A 1 34.22 -27.85 4.60
N THR A 2 33.30 -28.75 4.38
CA THR A 2 33.21 -29.58 3.17
C THR A 2 32.16 -29.09 2.16
N TYR A 3 31.67 -27.84 2.33
CA TYR A 3 30.79 -27.14 1.38
C TYR A 3 30.93 -25.64 1.58
N ASN A 4 30.53 -24.86 0.56
CA ASN A 4 30.49 -23.41 0.71
C ASN A 4 29.13 -22.98 1.29
N PRO A 5 29.05 -22.58 2.57
CA PRO A 5 27.79 -22.23 3.20
C PRO A 5 27.11 -21.03 2.54
N TYR A 6 27.84 -20.16 1.84
CA TYR A 6 27.29 -18.97 1.18
C TYR A 6 26.46 -19.26 -0.09
N ILE A 7 26.51 -20.47 -0.61
CA ILE A 7 25.81 -20.88 -1.82
C ILE A 7 24.48 -21.57 -1.52
N LEU A 8 24.34 -22.19 -0.31
CA LEU A 8 23.14 -22.94 0.04
C LEU A 8 21.90 -22.05 0.20
N THR A 9 20.80 -22.51 -0.42
CA THR A 9 19.46 -21.89 -0.35
C THR A 9 18.44 -22.89 0.21
N THR A 10 17.22 -22.43 0.46
CA THR A 10 16.12 -23.31 0.90
C THR A 10 15.79 -24.46 -0.08
N ASN A 11 16.15 -24.28 -1.33
CA ASN A 11 15.92 -25.26 -2.40
C ASN A 11 17.15 -26.12 -2.69
N SER A 12 18.23 -25.94 -1.93
CA SER A 12 19.44 -26.73 -2.13
C SER A 12 19.20 -28.21 -1.84
N THR A 13 19.81 -29.05 -2.66
CA THR A 13 19.70 -30.51 -2.66
C THR A 13 20.99 -31.16 -2.16
N LEU A 14 21.01 -32.48 -2.06
CA LEU A 14 22.20 -33.23 -1.71
C LEU A 14 23.34 -33.05 -2.72
N ALA A 15 23.02 -32.74 -3.99
CA ALA A 15 24.02 -32.44 -5.03
C ALA A 15 24.87 -31.20 -4.70
N ASP A 16 24.33 -30.26 -3.92
CA ASP A 16 25.02 -29.02 -3.52
C ASP A 16 26.03 -29.25 -2.37
N LEU A 17 26.05 -30.45 -1.79
CA LEU A 17 26.94 -30.84 -0.72
C LEU A 17 28.15 -31.62 -1.26
N GLU A 18 29.24 -31.60 -0.51
CA GLU A 18 30.43 -32.39 -0.87
C GLU A 18 30.19 -33.88 -0.62
N LEU A 19 29.88 -34.59 -1.70
CA LEU A 19 29.71 -36.03 -1.69
C LEU A 19 31.07 -36.73 -1.81
N ARG A 20 31.27 -37.75 -1.00
CA ARG A 20 32.51 -38.58 -1.02
C ARG A 20 32.34 -39.80 -1.92
N ASP A 21 33.46 -40.19 -2.55
CA ASP A 21 33.54 -41.33 -3.45
C ASP A 21 34.57 -42.39 -3.05
N ASP A 22 35.10 -42.27 -1.79
CA ASP A 22 36.05 -43.20 -1.24
C ASP A 22 35.52 -44.67 -1.39
N SER A 23 36.23 -45.51 -2.12
CA SER A 23 35.79 -46.84 -2.44
C SER A 23 36.91 -47.90 -2.34
N LEU A 24 36.49 -49.11 -2.11
CA LEU A 24 37.32 -50.32 -2.15
C LEU A 24 36.70 -51.37 -3.03
N THR A 25 37.53 -52.24 -3.61
CA THR A 25 37.02 -53.37 -4.43
C THR A 25 36.35 -54.42 -3.56
N PRO A 26 35.38 -55.18 -4.05
CA PRO A 26 34.67 -56.22 -3.29
C PRO A 26 35.59 -57.33 -2.79
N GLU A 27 36.71 -57.55 -3.48
CA GLU A 27 37.69 -58.58 -3.16
C GLU A 27 38.75 -58.09 -2.14
N ALA A 28 38.76 -56.78 -1.78
CA ALA A 28 39.64 -56.26 -0.73
C ALA A 28 39.43 -57.02 0.58
N LEU A 29 40.52 -57.29 1.30
CA LEU A 29 40.42 -58.00 2.57
C LEU A 29 39.96 -57.11 3.70
N GLY A 30 39.29 -57.64 4.71
CA GLY A 30 38.86 -56.85 5.89
C GLY A 30 40.00 -56.12 6.58
N SER A 31 41.22 -56.68 6.56
CA SER A 31 42.45 -56.01 7.06
C SER A 31 42.82 -54.77 6.22
N GLU A 32 42.46 -54.71 4.96
CA GLU A 32 42.70 -53.53 4.11
C GLU A 32 41.71 -52.44 4.43
N VAL A 33 40.44 -52.78 4.72
CA VAL A 33 39.42 -51.85 5.20
C VAL A 33 39.86 -51.18 6.53
N GLU A 34 40.37 -51.99 7.45
CA GLU A 34 40.89 -51.49 8.74
C GLU A 34 42.07 -50.52 8.51
N ARG A 35 43.00 -50.86 7.62
CA ARG A 35 44.12 -49.97 7.25
C ARG A 35 43.64 -48.70 6.56
N PHE A 36 42.62 -48.81 5.68
CA PHE A 36 41.98 -47.67 5.01
C PHE A 36 41.43 -46.68 6.03
N PHE A 37 40.62 -47.12 7.01
CA PHE A 37 40.07 -46.26 8.02
C PHE A 37 41.13 -45.69 9.02
N LYS A 38 42.18 -46.47 9.28
CA LYS A 38 43.32 -45.96 10.12
C LYS A 38 44.12 -44.88 9.41
N SER A 39 44.28 -44.98 8.07
CA SER A 39 45.00 -43.99 7.27
C SER A 39 44.19 -42.73 6.97
N ARG A 40 42.85 -42.82 7.06
CA ARG A 40 41.92 -41.71 6.76
C ARG A 40 40.96 -41.48 7.94
N PRO A 41 41.41 -40.81 9.00
CA PRO A 41 40.63 -40.62 10.24
C PRO A 41 39.33 -39.82 9.98
N ASP A 42 39.31 -38.95 8.97
CA ASP A 42 38.20 -38.08 8.67
C ASP A 42 37.10 -38.71 7.78
N THR A 43 37.27 -39.99 7.36
CA THR A 43 36.30 -40.70 6.53
C THR A 43 35.47 -41.62 7.41
N ASN A 44 34.12 -41.44 7.39
CA ASN A 44 33.18 -42.24 8.19
C ASN A 44 32.57 -43.43 7.42
N GLY A 45 32.83 -43.52 6.13
CA GLY A 45 32.30 -44.59 5.26
C GLY A 45 33.24 -44.94 4.13
N VAL A 46 33.05 -46.07 3.54
CA VAL A 46 33.72 -46.52 2.29
C VAL A 46 32.71 -47.28 1.44
N LEU A 47 32.64 -46.94 0.18
CA LEU A 47 31.81 -47.67 -0.82
C LEU A 47 32.50 -48.93 -1.21
N ILE A 48 31.76 -50.03 -1.29
CA ILE A 48 32.25 -51.29 -1.81
C ILE A 48 31.66 -51.46 -3.21
N ARG A 49 32.51 -51.31 -4.23
CA ARG A 49 32.11 -51.35 -5.64
C ARG A 49 33.25 -51.81 -6.53
N ASP A 50 32.88 -52.32 -7.69
CA ASP A 50 33.78 -52.53 -8.83
C ASP A 50 33.25 -51.76 -10.06
N ASP A 51 33.87 -51.91 -11.19
CA ASP A 51 33.51 -51.21 -12.44
C ASP A 51 32.11 -51.58 -12.99
N HIS A 52 31.47 -52.61 -12.42
CA HIS A 52 30.20 -53.17 -12.94
C HIS A 52 29.08 -53.15 -11.91
N GLN A 53 29.42 -53.13 -10.60
CA GLN A 53 28.41 -53.32 -9.56
C GLN A 53 28.73 -52.59 -8.27
N PHE A 54 27.70 -51.97 -7.65
CA PHE A 54 27.71 -51.46 -6.31
C PHE A 54 27.21 -52.50 -5.32
N TYR A 55 28.02 -52.83 -4.28
CA TYR A 55 27.71 -53.84 -3.27
C TYR A 55 27.15 -53.25 -1.98
N GLY A 56 27.53 -52.01 -1.63
CA GLY A 56 27.03 -51.32 -0.45
C GLY A 56 28.01 -50.34 0.14
N LEU A 57 27.61 -49.74 1.28
CA LEU A 57 28.40 -48.80 2.07
C LEU A 57 28.79 -49.50 3.39
N LEU A 58 30.03 -49.45 3.74
CA LEU A 58 30.54 -49.88 5.05
C LEU A 58 30.92 -48.69 5.89
N SER A 59 30.21 -48.49 7.00
CA SER A 59 30.53 -47.38 7.92
C SER A 59 31.73 -47.76 8.80
N ARG A 60 32.50 -46.75 9.21
CA ARG A 60 33.59 -46.91 10.17
C ARG A 60 33.13 -47.61 11.47
N THR A 61 31.99 -47.12 12.01
CA THR A 61 31.42 -47.66 13.25
C THR A 61 31.07 -49.13 13.11
N SER A 62 30.27 -49.49 12.10
CA SER A 62 29.89 -50.89 11.85
C SER A 62 31.09 -51.79 11.59
N CYS A 63 32.13 -51.28 10.90
CA CYS A 63 33.35 -52.06 10.67
C CYS A 63 34.09 -52.37 11.97
N PHE A 64 34.37 -51.37 12.82
CA PHE A 64 35.13 -51.57 14.06
C PHE A 64 34.33 -52.33 15.11
N GLU A 65 33.03 -52.13 15.26
CA GLU A 65 32.18 -52.88 16.18
C GLU A 65 32.20 -54.37 15.87
N ASN A 66 32.11 -54.74 14.61
CA ASN A 66 32.10 -56.12 14.19
C ASN A 66 33.51 -56.74 14.22
N MET A 67 34.56 -55.99 13.97
CA MET A 67 35.95 -56.48 14.08
C MET A 67 36.45 -56.68 15.53
N THR A 68 35.84 -55.98 16.50
CA THR A 68 36.20 -56.10 17.93
C THR A 68 35.50 -57.31 18.60
N GLN A 69 34.44 -57.86 18.01
CA GLN A 69 33.85 -59.09 18.54
C GLN A 69 34.79 -60.29 18.34
N SER A 70 35.12 -60.99 19.43
CA SER A 70 36.19 -61.96 19.51
C SER A 70 36.15 -63.13 18.50
N PHE A 71 35.02 -63.38 17.87
CA PHE A 71 34.85 -64.42 16.83
C PHE A 71 34.84 -63.84 15.42
N CYS A 72 34.41 -62.63 15.24
CA CYS A 72 34.26 -61.99 13.93
C CYS A 72 35.56 -61.40 13.40
N GLY A 73 36.39 -60.79 14.25
CA GLY A 73 37.58 -60.06 13.83
C GLY A 73 38.61 -60.90 13.08
N THR A 74 38.93 -62.11 13.58
CA THR A 74 39.90 -63.01 12.94
C THR A 74 39.30 -63.65 11.64
N THR A 75 37.99 -63.79 11.55
CA THR A 75 37.32 -64.41 10.42
C THR A 75 37.20 -63.40 9.25
N PHE A 76 36.80 -62.15 9.51
CA PHE A 76 36.61 -61.15 8.47
C PHE A 76 37.90 -60.47 8.01
N SER A 77 38.91 -60.35 8.85
CA SER A 77 40.18 -59.74 8.47
C SER A 77 40.86 -60.41 7.27
N ARG A 78 40.60 -61.70 7.04
CA ARG A 78 41.19 -62.50 5.97
C ARG A 78 40.22 -62.87 4.86
N ARG A 79 38.98 -62.31 4.87
CA ARG A 79 37.96 -62.58 3.86
C ARG A 79 37.69 -61.34 3.03
N PRO A 80 37.17 -61.50 1.78
CA PRO A 80 36.71 -60.38 0.95
C PRO A 80 35.63 -59.55 1.65
N VAL A 81 35.72 -58.21 1.54
CA VAL A 81 34.85 -57.24 2.22
C VAL A 81 33.39 -57.40 1.77
N LYS A 82 33.11 -57.87 0.57
CA LYS A 82 31.74 -58.16 0.11
C LYS A 82 31.00 -59.10 1.07
N MET A 83 31.68 -60.09 1.64
CA MET A 83 31.07 -60.98 2.62
C MET A 83 30.71 -60.28 3.92
N LEU A 84 31.46 -59.26 4.31
CA LEU A 84 31.16 -58.46 5.48
C LEU A 84 29.93 -57.57 5.24
N VAL A 85 29.86 -56.93 4.07
CA VAL A 85 28.69 -56.13 3.67
C VAL A 85 27.41 -56.99 3.62
N GLU A 86 27.47 -58.19 3.02
CA GLU A 86 26.37 -59.13 2.98
C GLU A 86 25.95 -59.63 4.38
N HIS A 87 26.91 -59.85 5.27
CA HIS A 87 26.66 -60.30 6.65
C HIS A 87 25.98 -59.23 7.49
N LEU A 88 26.45 -57.99 7.36
CA LEU A 88 25.94 -56.85 8.14
C LEU A 88 24.52 -56.47 7.76
N LYS A 89 24.04 -56.82 6.55
CA LYS A 89 22.72 -56.42 6.01
C LYS A 89 22.40 -54.94 6.35
N THR A 90 23.43 -54.09 6.23
CA THR A 90 23.27 -52.67 6.58
C THR A 90 22.20 -52.06 5.66
N THR A 91 21.06 -51.72 6.25
CA THR A 91 20.00 -50.94 5.58
C THR A 91 20.47 -49.47 5.57
N SER A 92 21.57 -49.19 4.83
CA SER A 92 22.00 -47.81 4.61
C SER A 92 20.91 -47.08 3.85
N LEU A 93 20.54 -45.88 4.32
CA LEU A 93 19.57 -45.05 3.58
C LEU A 93 20.18 -44.65 2.24
N GLN A 94 19.43 -44.86 1.20
CA GLN A 94 19.78 -44.43 -0.15
C GLN A 94 18.83 -43.35 -0.58
N LEU A 95 19.38 -42.19 -0.97
CA LEU A 95 18.65 -41.03 -1.47
C LEU A 95 19.21 -40.66 -2.84
N ASN A 96 18.39 -39.95 -3.64
CA ASN A 96 18.88 -39.31 -4.86
C ASN A 96 19.54 -37.97 -4.53
N ASP A 97 20.48 -37.57 -5.33
CA ASP A 97 21.17 -36.26 -5.18
C ASP A 97 20.25 -35.06 -5.37
N THR A 98 19.11 -35.20 -6.02
CA THR A 98 18.06 -34.22 -6.22
C THR A 98 17.19 -33.99 -4.97
N VAL A 99 17.32 -34.81 -3.92
CA VAL A 99 16.54 -34.67 -2.69
C VAL A 99 16.93 -33.40 -1.94
N PRO A 100 15.98 -32.57 -1.51
CA PRO A 100 16.27 -31.38 -0.69
C PRO A 100 16.96 -31.74 0.64
N ILE A 101 17.90 -30.90 1.09
CA ILE A 101 18.63 -31.08 2.36
C ILE A 101 17.66 -31.29 3.53
N SER A 102 16.58 -30.51 3.61
CA SER A 102 15.60 -30.61 4.69
C SER A 102 14.82 -31.91 4.70
N GLU A 103 14.57 -32.50 3.54
CA GLU A 103 13.89 -33.80 3.39
C GLU A 103 14.84 -34.93 3.78
N ALA A 104 16.08 -34.91 3.30
CA ALA A 104 17.11 -35.87 3.69
C ALA A 104 17.32 -35.92 5.22
N VAL A 105 17.33 -34.76 5.89
CA VAL A 105 17.39 -34.71 7.36
C VAL A 105 16.17 -35.35 8.01
N ARG A 106 14.98 -35.14 7.49
CA ARG A 106 13.73 -35.76 8.00
C ARG A 106 13.79 -37.29 7.90
N GLU A 107 14.23 -37.79 6.76
CA GLU A 107 14.42 -39.21 6.53
C GLU A 107 15.43 -39.88 7.51
N ILE A 108 16.53 -39.16 7.81
CA ILE A 108 17.53 -39.64 8.77
C ILE A 108 16.99 -39.67 10.19
N LEU A 109 16.29 -38.61 10.61
CA LEU A 109 15.69 -38.53 11.94
C LEU A 109 14.60 -39.58 12.19
N GLY A 110 13.98 -40.09 11.13
CA GLY A 110 13.02 -41.20 11.19
C GLY A 110 13.64 -42.61 11.38
N ARG A 111 14.99 -42.73 11.34
CA ARG A 111 15.68 -44.00 11.52
C ARG A 111 15.71 -44.47 12.98
N PRO A 112 15.76 -45.82 13.17
CA PRO A 112 16.09 -46.36 14.47
C PRO A 112 17.47 -45.88 14.96
N SER A 113 17.62 -45.70 16.28
CA SER A 113 18.81 -45.09 16.91
C SER A 113 20.13 -45.83 16.53
N ALA A 114 20.07 -47.13 16.20
CA ALA A 114 21.26 -47.90 15.78
C ALA A 114 21.83 -47.47 14.42
N GLY A 115 21.06 -46.81 13.57
CA GLY A 115 21.51 -46.33 12.23
C GLY A 115 21.60 -44.82 12.11
N ALA A 116 21.33 -44.08 13.19
CA ALA A 116 21.18 -42.63 13.16
C ALA A 116 22.46 -41.85 12.79
N TYR A 117 23.61 -42.48 12.97
CA TYR A 117 24.95 -41.88 12.73
C TYR A 117 25.66 -42.48 11.50
N GLU A 118 25.06 -43.40 10.81
CA GLU A 118 25.67 -44.03 9.63
C GLU A 118 25.58 -43.08 8.41
N PRO A 119 26.66 -43.00 7.60
CA PRO A 119 26.63 -42.21 6.36
C PRO A 119 25.51 -42.70 5.46
N ILE A 120 25.01 -41.78 4.63
CA ILE A 120 23.95 -42.08 3.65
C ILE A 120 24.55 -42.33 2.26
N ILE A 121 23.95 -43.20 1.51
CA ILE A 121 24.28 -43.46 0.11
C ILE A 121 23.51 -42.44 -0.72
N VAL A 122 24.21 -41.73 -1.60
CA VAL A 122 23.62 -40.79 -2.54
C VAL A 122 23.79 -41.32 -3.94
N LYS A 123 22.66 -41.57 -4.62
CA LYS A 123 22.64 -41.99 -6.02
C LYS A 123 22.61 -40.71 -6.87
N CYS A 124 23.67 -40.48 -7.68
CA CYS A 124 23.78 -39.35 -8.59
C CYS A 124 23.10 -39.66 -9.96
N GLU A 125 22.81 -38.64 -10.73
CA GLU A 125 22.13 -38.73 -12.04
C GLU A 125 22.82 -39.67 -13.05
N ASN A 126 24.16 -39.86 -12.91
CA ASN A 126 24.93 -40.75 -13.78
C ASN A 126 24.92 -42.24 -13.35
N ASP A 127 24.00 -42.67 -12.50
CA ASP A 127 23.99 -43.95 -11.81
C ASP A 127 25.26 -44.25 -10.98
N GLU A 128 26.02 -43.21 -10.67
CA GLU A 128 27.12 -43.29 -9.73
C GLU A 128 26.61 -43.24 -8.28
N TYR A 129 27.25 -44.03 -7.41
CA TYR A 129 27.00 -44.02 -5.98
C TYR A 129 28.10 -43.26 -5.26
N ARG A 130 27.71 -42.32 -4.42
CA ARG A 130 28.57 -41.58 -3.49
C ARG A 130 28.01 -41.70 -2.09
N PHE A 131 28.72 -41.20 -1.09
CA PHE A 131 28.16 -41.16 0.25
C PHE A 131 28.32 -39.77 0.86
N LEU A 132 27.46 -39.45 1.81
CA LEU A 132 27.46 -38.20 2.54
C LEU A 132 27.51 -38.49 4.04
N ASP A 133 28.42 -37.83 4.72
CA ASP A 133 28.52 -37.86 6.19
C ASP A 133 27.34 -37.10 6.81
N ILE A 134 26.70 -37.66 7.82
CA ILE A 134 25.59 -37.05 8.55
C ILE A 134 26.01 -35.72 9.17
N THR A 135 27.25 -35.60 9.64
CA THR A 135 27.78 -34.35 10.19
C THR A 135 27.76 -33.22 9.16
N THR A 136 28.11 -33.49 7.91
CA THR A 136 28.05 -32.52 6.80
C THR A 136 26.62 -32.09 6.54
N LEU A 137 25.70 -33.06 6.45
CA LEU A 137 24.29 -32.77 6.22
C LEU A 137 23.66 -31.97 7.36
N MET A 138 23.91 -32.36 8.62
CA MET A 138 23.40 -31.62 9.79
C MET A 138 23.98 -30.23 9.92
N SER A 139 25.27 -30.07 9.60
CA SER A 139 25.89 -28.73 9.57
C SER A 139 25.24 -27.84 8.51
N ALA A 140 25.03 -28.37 7.30
CA ALA A 140 24.36 -27.62 6.23
C ALA A 140 22.92 -27.20 6.61
N GLN A 141 22.15 -28.11 7.23
CA GLN A 141 20.82 -27.80 7.73
C GLN A 141 20.83 -26.73 8.84
N CYS A 142 21.78 -26.82 9.76
CA CYS A 142 21.93 -25.82 10.82
C CYS A 142 22.24 -24.42 10.25
N ASP A 143 23.15 -24.35 9.28
CA ASP A 143 23.50 -23.08 8.61
C ASP A 143 22.30 -22.50 7.87
N LEU A 144 21.50 -23.33 7.19
CA LEU A 144 20.26 -22.89 6.54
C LEU A 144 19.25 -22.32 7.56
N GLN A 145 19.05 -23.03 8.68
CA GLN A 145 18.13 -22.58 9.73
C GLN A 145 18.59 -21.27 10.38
N LEU A 146 19.88 -21.12 10.66
CA LEU A 146 20.43 -19.90 11.24
C LEU A 146 20.22 -18.70 10.32
N ARG A 147 20.38 -18.88 9.02
CA ARG A 147 20.11 -17.81 8.04
C ARG A 147 18.64 -17.45 7.95
N GLN A 148 17.76 -18.44 7.87
CA GLN A 148 16.32 -18.19 7.87
C GLN A 148 15.90 -17.43 9.11
N LYS A 149 16.43 -17.83 10.28
CA LYS A 149 16.18 -17.15 11.55
C LYS A 149 16.66 -15.70 11.49
N LYS A 150 17.88 -15.47 11.00
CA LYS A 150 18.45 -14.13 10.89
C LYS A 150 17.62 -13.23 9.96
N ILE A 151 17.23 -13.74 8.79
CA ILE A 151 16.37 -13.00 7.86
C ILE A 151 15.03 -12.63 8.53
N ALA A 152 14.42 -13.58 9.25
CA ALA A 152 13.17 -13.32 9.97
C ALA A 152 13.33 -12.31 11.13
N GLU A 153 14.45 -12.37 11.85
CA GLU A 153 14.78 -11.41 12.92
C GLU A 153 15.02 -10.01 12.36
N ASP A 154 15.78 -9.89 11.27
CA ASP A 154 16.04 -8.62 10.58
C ASP A 154 14.71 -8.00 10.07
N ALA A 155 13.86 -8.78 9.42
CA ALA A 155 12.54 -8.32 8.96
C ALA A 155 11.63 -7.90 10.13
N ASN A 156 11.64 -8.63 11.26
CA ASN A 156 10.85 -8.26 12.44
C ASN A 156 11.38 -6.98 13.11
N HIS A 157 12.70 -6.80 13.09
CA HIS A 157 13.33 -5.58 13.60
C HIS A 157 12.97 -4.35 12.76
N GLU A 158 13.02 -4.49 11.43
CA GLU A 158 12.57 -3.45 10.50
C GLU A 158 11.11 -3.08 10.73
N LYS A 159 10.23 -4.07 10.88
CA LYS A 159 8.81 -3.85 11.18
C LYS A 159 8.61 -3.14 12.53
N SER A 160 9.39 -3.47 13.55
CA SER A 160 9.30 -2.84 14.86
C SER A 160 9.75 -1.38 14.82
N ASN A 161 10.84 -1.10 14.11
CA ASN A 161 11.32 0.26 13.87
C ASN A 161 10.31 1.09 13.08
N PHE A 162 9.67 0.48 12.07
CA PHE A 162 8.57 1.07 11.32
C PHE A 162 7.46 1.57 12.25
N LEU A 163 6.92 0.70 13.11
CA LEU A 163 5.83 1.05 14.03
C LEU A 163 6.24 2.13 15.04
N ALA A 164 7.48 2.09 15.54
CA ALA A 164 7.98 3.09 16.47
C ALA A 164 8.09 4.47 15.82
N ASN A 165 8.65 4.54 14.60
CA ASN A 165 8.76 5.78 13.84
C ASN A 165 7.38 6.35 13.49
N MET A 166 6.44 5.50 13.05
CA MET A 166 5.06 5.90 12.78
C MET A 166 4.39 6.54 13.99
N SER A 167 4.53 5.89 15.15
CA SER A 167 3.96 6.43 16.40
C SER A 167 4.51 7.80 16.72
N HIS A 168 5.81 8.05 16.44
CA HIS A 168 6.42 9.35 16.68
C HIS A 168 5.93 10.41 15.68
N GLU A 169 5.91 10.07 14.39
CA GLU A 169 5.47 10.98 13.32
C GLU A 169 3.98 11.35 13.42
N ILE A 170 3.14 10.45 13.92
CA ILE A 170 1.72 10.72 14.23
C ILE A 170 1.58 11.62 15.48
N ARG A 171 2.36 11.35 16.52
CA ARG A 171 2.25 12.07 17.79
C ARG A 171 2.60 13.54 17.68
N THR A 172 3.58 13.89 16.87
CA THR A 172 4.08 15.27 16.75
C THR A 172 2.99 16.23 16.23
N PRO A 173 2.36 16.01 15.06
CA PRO A 173 1.27 16.87 14.58
C PRO A 173 0.04 16.80 15.49
N LEU A 174 -0.27 15.64 16.06
CA LEU A 174 -1.38 15.48 16.99
C LEU A 174 -1.21 16.35 18.25
N ASN A 175 -0.01 16.36 18.83
CA ASN A 175 0.30 17.23 19.95
C ASN A 175 0.22 18.73 19.58
N GLY A 176 0.60 19.09 18.35
CA GLY A 176 0.42 20.43 17.82
C GLY A 176 -1.05 20.83 17.76
N ILE A 177 -1.89 19.98 17.19
CA ILE A 177 -3.34 20.17 17.12
C ILE A 177 -3.93 20.35 18.53
N LEU A 178 -3.68 19.40 19.42
CA LEU A 178 -4.20 19.42 20.79
C LEU A 178 -3.72 20.64 21.58
N GLY A 179 -2.42 20.99 21.47
CA GLY A 179 -1.83 22.11 22.19
C GLY A 179 -2.43 23.46 21.79
N PHE A 180 -2.49 23.74 20.48
CA PHE A 180 -3.08 25.01 20.00
C PHE A 180 -4.59 25.08 20.21
N THR A 181 -5.28 23.94 20.14
CA THR A 181 -6.70 23.87 20.47
C THR A 181 -6.94 24.19 21.95
N ASP A 182 -6.10 23.70 22.88
CA ASP A 182 -6.22 24.02 24.31
C ASP A 182 -5.93 25.50 24.59
N VAL A 183 -4.97 26.10 23.88
CA VAL A 183 -4.70 27.54 23.96
C VAL A 183 -5.91 28.34 23.49
N LEU A 184 -6.51 27.98 22.34
CA LEU A 184 -7.71 28.67 21.83
C LEU A 184 -8.89 28.56 22.79
N ARG A 185 -9.08 27.36 23.39
CA ARG A 185 -10.15 27.14 24.39
C ARG A 185 -10.03 27.97 25.66
N ARG A 186 -8.80 28.29 26.08
CA ARG A 186 -8.54 29.14 27.25
C ARG A 186 -8.75 30.64 26.97
N GLY A 187 -8.95 30.98 25.70
CA GLY A 187 -9.19 32.34 25.24
C GLY A 187 -7.89 33.00 24.75
N VAL A 188 -7.99 33.62 23.59
CA VAL A 188 -6.91 34.41 22.98
C VAL A 188 -7.42 35.83 22.73
N GLU A 189 -6.70 36.85 23.20
CA GLU A 189 -7.15 38.24 23.17
C GLU A 189 -7.15 38.86 21.76
N SER A 190 -6.33 38.34 20.84
CA SER A 190 -6.17 38.89 19.48
C SER A 190 -6.75 37.93 18.42
N LYS A 191 -7.60 38.48 17.52
CA LYS A 191 -8.13 37.72 16.38
C LYS A 191 -7.04 37.22 15.41
N GLU A 192 -5.96 38.01 15.25
CA GLU A 192 -4.82 37.66 14.41
C GLU A 192 -4.12 36.39 14.93
N LYS A 193 -3.87 36.35 16.27
CA LYS A 193 -3.28 35.16 16.90
C LYS A 193 -4.22 33.96 16.88
N GLN A 194 -5.51 34.21 17.00
CA GLN A 194 -6.51 33.15 16.88
C GLN A 194 -6.44 32.52 15.50
N GLN A 195 -6.38 33.33 14.44
CA GLN A 195 -6.25 32.85 13.07
C GLN A 195 -4.92 32.12 12.86
N GLU A 196 -3.82 32.65 13.37
CA GLU A 196 -2.51 31.98 13.30
C GLU A 196 -2.54 30.58 13.94
N TYR A 197 -3.18 30.43 15.09
CA TYR A 197 -3.29 29.13 15.76
C TYR A 197 -4.21 28.16 15.01
N LEU A 198 -5.29 28.64 14.41
CA LEU A 198 -6.16 27.82 13.54
C LEU A 198 -5.40 27.34 12.31
N ASP A 199 -4.60 28.21 11.68
CA ASP A 199 -3.77 27.83 10.53
C ASP A 199 -2.72 26.76 10.89
N VAL A 200 -2.15 26.83 12.12
CA VAL A 200 -1.24 25.80 12.62
C VAL A 200 -1.96 24.47 12.85
N ILE A 201 -3.16 24.51 13.43
CA ILE A 201 -3.99 23.32 13.64
C ILE A 201 -4.33 22.67 12.30
N TYR A 202 -4.79 23.47 11.35
CA TYR A 202 -5.14 23.02 10.00
C TYR A 202 -3.95 22.35 9.29
N LYS A 203 -2.78 23.01 9.26
CA LYS A 203 -1.56 22.46 8.66
C LYS A 203 -1.10 21.15 9.30
N ASN A 204 -1.21 21.05 10.62
CA ASN A 204 -0.89 19.79 11.31
C ASN A 204 -1.90 18.67 10.99
N GLY A 205 -3.18 19.04 10.81
CA GLY A 205 -4.23 18.11 10.35
C GLY A 205 -3.95 17.57 8.95
N GLU A 206 -3.68 18.44 7.99
CA GLU A 206 -3.30 18.06 6.63
C GLU A 206 -2.04 17.18 6.60
N HIS A 207 -1.05 17.52 7.42
CA HIS A 207 0.18 16.72 7.52
C HIS A 207 -0.10 15.31 8.06
N LEU A 208 -0.92 15.21 9.11
CA LEU A 208 -1.30 13.92 9.69
C LEU A 208 -2.09 13.08 8.68
N LEU A 209 -2.95 13.71 7.92
CA LEU A 209 -3.71 13.08 6.86
C LEU A 209 -2.81 12.50 5.78
N GLY A 210 -1.85 13.32 5.29
CA GLY A 210 -0.86 12.85 4.33
C GLY A 210 -0.08 11.63 4.84
N LEU A 211 0.31 11.64 6.12
CA LEU A 211 0.98 10.51 6.78
C LEU A 211 0.16 9.22 6.75
N ILE A 212 -1.13 9.32 7.10
CA ILE A 212 -2.02 8.16 7.13
C ILE A 212 -2.21 7.59 5.72
N ASN A 213 -2.38 8.47 4.72
CA ASN A 213 -2.51 8.03 3.33
C ASN A 213 -1.24 7.34 2.84
N ASP A 214 -0.07 7.87 3.17
CA ASP A 214 1.22 7.26 2.85
C ASP A 214 1.35 5.85 3.45
N ILE A 215 0.90 5.66 4.72
CA ILE A 215 0.91 4.36 5.39
C ILE A 215 -0.06 3.37 4.72
N LEU A 216 -1.26 3.83 4.38
CA LEU A 216 -2.27 3.00 3.71
C LEU A 216 -1.82 2.59 2.31
N ASP A 217 -1.25 3.54 1.53
CA ASP A 217 -0.70 3.24 0.21
C ASP A 217 0.43 2.21 0.31
N LEU A 218 1.38 2.39 1.26
CA LEU A 218 2.45 1.43 1.48
C LEU A 218 1.91 0.05 1.85
N SER A 219 0.93 -0.01 2.76
CA SER A 219 0.32 -1.27 3.19
C SER A 219 -0.39 -2.00 2.04
N LYS A 220 -1.09 -1.26 1.16
CA LYS A 220 -1.74 -1.83 -0.04
C LYS A 220 -0.72 -2.37 -1.03
N ILE A 221 0.41 -1.68 -1.20
CA ILE A 221 1.49 -2.12 -2.08
C ILE A 221 2.17 -3.38 -1.53
N GLU A 222 2.53 -3.40 -0.24
CA GLU A 222 3.15 -4.56 0.40
C GLU A 222 2.26 -5.82 0.37
N ALA A 223 0.94 -5.62 0.48
CA ALA A 223 -0.04 -6.70 0.36
C ALA A 223 -0.29 -7.15 -1.10
N GLY A 224 0.27 -6.45 -2.10
CA GLY A 224 -0.01 -6.69 -3.52
C GLY A 224 -1.45 -6.35 -3.93
N CYS A 225 -2.15 -5.54 -3.12
CA CYS A 225 -3.55 -5.18 -3.30
C CYS A 225 -3.73 -3.79 -3.94
N MET A 226 -2.65 -3.12 -4.35
CA MET A 226 -2.77 -1.85 -5.05
C MET A 226 -3.19 -2.08 -6.49
N GLU A 227 -4.35 -1.58 -6.84
CA GLU A 227 -4.86 -1.61 -8.20
C GLU A 227 -4.41 -0.36 -8.95
N PHE A 228 -4.04 -0.53 -10.23
CA PHE A 228 -3.66 0.55 -11.13
C PHE A 228 -4.67 0.62 -12.28
N GLU A 229 -5.28 1.79 -12.44
CA GLU A 229 -6.23 2.03 -13.52
C GLU A 229 -5.49 2.52 -14.76
N LYS A 230 -5.53 1.77 -15.87
CA LYS A 230 -5.03 2.24 -17.16
C LYS A 230 -6.10 3.06 -17.87
N LEU A 231 -5.90 4.37 -17.89
CA LEU A 231 -6.79 5.34 -18.51
C LEU A 231 -6.04 6.18 -19.55
N ASP A 232 -6.74 6.54 -20.62
CA ASP A 232 -6.21 7.52 -21.56
C ASP A 232 -6.23 8.90 -20.91
N CYS A 233 -5.07 9.49 -20.76
CA CYS A 233 -4.91 10.77 -20.07
C CYS A 233 -3.86 11.65 -20.76
N SER A 234 -4.04 12.97 -20.69
CA SER A 234 -3.12 13.93 -21.27
C SER A 234 -1.96 14.21 -20.31
N PRO A 235 -0.71 13.84 -20.66
CA PRO A 235 0.45 14.12 -19.83
C PRO A 235 0.71 15.62 -19.71
N HIS A 236 0.39 16.40 -20.73
CA HIS A 236 0.48 17.86 -20.71
C HIS A 236 -0.37 18.48 -19.61
N LYS A 237 -1.62 18.01 -19.48
CA LYS A 237 -2.56 18.51 -18.47
C LYS A 237 -2.08 18.14 -17.06
N ILE A 238 -1.64 16.88 -16.85
CA ILE A 238 -1.17 16.43 -15.54
C ILE A 238 0.03 17.27 -15.08
N ILE A 239 1.02 17.47 -15.96
CA ILE A 239 2.21 18.28 -15.62
C ILE A 239 1.83 19.74 -15.38
N SER A 240 0.95 20.33 -16.23
CA SER A 240 0.47 21.72 -16.04
C SER A 240 -0.22 21.91 -14.68
N ASP A 241 -1.07 20.98 -14.28
CA ASP A 241 -1.79 21.03 -13.00
C ASP A 241 -0.81 20.93 -11.81
N VAL A 242 0.18 20.04 -11.89
CA VAL A 242 1.25 19.91 -10.87
C VAL A 242 2.03 21.21 -10.74
N LEU A 243 2.47 21.76 -11.87
CA LEU A 243 3.24 23.02 -11.86
C LEU A 243 2.44 24.19 -11.33
N SER A 244 1.16 24.30 -11.69
CA SER A 244 0.28 25.37 -11.20
C SER A 244 0.14 25.33 -9.67
N THR A 245 -0.04 24.14 -9.11
CA THR A 245 -0.12 23.91 -7.66
C THR A 245 1.22 24.26 -6.97
N MET A 246 2.33 23.81 -7.52
CA MET A 246 3.67 24.03 -6.93
C MET A 246 4.18 25.47 -7.06
N ARG A 247 3.71 26.25 -8.06
CA ARG A 247 4.05 27.68 -8.20
C ARG A 247 3.66 28.49 -6.97
N VAL A 248 2.57 28.13 -6.30
CA VAL A 248 2.13 28.81 -5.07
C VAL A 248 3.18 28.64 -3.97
N GLN A 249 3.87 27.51 -3.90
CA GLN A 249 4.91 27.24 -2.92
C GLN A 249 6.30 27.76 -3.35
N ALA A 250 6.60 27.74 -4.66
CA ALA A 250 7.88 28.20 -5.21
C ALA A 250 8.01 29.74 -5.19
N LYS A 251 6.91 30.46 -5.51
CA LYS A 251 6.90 31.93 -5.63
C LYS A 251 7.37 32.67 -4.36
N PRO A 252 6.93 32.34 -3.13
CA PRO A 252 7.40 33.00 -1.91
C PRO A 252 8.90 32.79 -1.65
N LYS A 253 9.49 31.70 -2.19
CA LYS A 253 10.92 31.40 -2.09
C LYS A 253 11.75 32.02 -3.21
N GLY A 254 11.13 32.68 -4.20
CA GLY A 254 11.82 33.25 -5.36
C GLY A 254 12.37 32.21 -6.34
N LEU A 255 11.90 30.97 -6.29
CA LEU A 255 12.38 29.89 -7.15
C LEU A 255 11.67 29.93 -8.51
N TYR A 256 12.45 29.67 -9.60
CA TYR A 256 11.84 29.41 -10.89
C TYR A 256 11.28 27.98 -10.94
N LEU A 257 10.20 27.80 -11.70
CA LEU A 257 9.57 26.50 -11.94
C LEU A 257 9.20 26.42 -13.42
N GLU A 258 9.95 25.61 -14.17
CA GLU A 258 9.87 25.53 -15.62
C GLU A 258 9.58 24.09 -16.08
N CYS A 259 8.95 23.97 -17.27
CA CYS A 259 8.78 22.70 -17.95
C CYS A 259 9.31 22.80 -19.38
N GLN A 260 10.15 21.85 -19.73
CA GLN A 260 10.67 21.67 -21.09
C GLN A 260 10.17 20.33 -21.63
N TRP A 261 9.71 20.37 -22.87
CA TRP A 261 9.31 19.17 -23.59
C TRP A 261 10.40 18.82 -24.59
N GLU A 262 10.97 17.62 -24.50
CA GLU A 262 11.95 17.09 -25.43
C GLU A 262 11.27 16.11 -26.38
N SER A 263 11.44 16.32 -27.70
CA SER A 263 11.00 15.44 -28.80
C SER A 263 9.64 14.77 -28.65
N GLY A 264 8.62 15.37 -29.29
CA GLY A 264 7.35 14.69 -29.57
C GLY A 264 6.65 14.07 -28.35
N VAL A 265 5.93 14.88 -27.56
CA VAL A 265 5.13 14.35 -26.46
C VAL A 265 3.75 13.97 -26.96
N PRO A 266 3.25 12.76 -26.61
CA PRO A 266 1.97 12.28 -27.08
C PRO A 266 0.82 13.11 -26.52
N GLU A 267 -0.24 13.28 -27.31
CA GLU A 267 -1.48 13.92 -26.86
C GLU A 267 -2.09 13.19 -25.66
N MET A 268 -2.06 11.86 -25.73
CA MET A 268 -2.59 10.96 -24.70
C MET A 268 -1.60 9.83 -24.44
N ILE A 269 -1.57 9.36 -23.20
CA ILE A 269 -0.89 8.13 -22.75
C ILE A 269 -1.89 7.27 -21.99
N ASN A 270 -1.69 5.96 -22.01
CA ASN A 270 -2.56 5.00 -21.30
C ASN A 270 -1.87 4.56 -19.99
N THR A 271 -2.15 5.28 -18.92
CA THR A 271 -1.57 5.05 -17.57
C THR A 271 -2.56 5.49 -16.49
N ASP A 272 -2.20 5.37 -15.22
CA ASP A 272 -3.03 5.87 -14.11
C ASP A 272 -2.73 7.37 -13.86
N PRO A 273 -3.68 8.28 -14.20
CA PRO A 273 -3.46 9.72 -14.07
C PRO A 273 -3.33 10.17 -12.60
N THR A 274 -4.01 9.49 -11.68
CA THR A 274 -3.98 9.81 -10.24
C THR A 274 -2.64 9.45 -9.65
N ARG A 275 -2.15 8.26 -9.95
CA ARG A 275 -0.84 7.79 -9.47
C ARG A 275 0.33 8.54 -10.13
N LEU A 276 0.24 8.83 -11.41
CA LEU A 276 1.23 9.67 -12.09
C LEU A 276 1.29 11.08 -11.46
N ARG A 277 0.14 11.70 -11.19
CA ARG A 277 0.05 12.99 -10.50
C ARG A 277 0.66 12.90 -9.09
N GLN A 278 0.36 11.84 -8.33
CA GLN A 278 0.89 11.61 -6.99
C GLN A 278 2.42 11.58 -6.97
N ILE A 279 3.04 10.83 -7.89
CA ILE A 279 4.51 10.79 -8.03
C ILE A 279 5.06 12.19 -8.35
N LEU A 280 4.51 12.86 -9.36
CA LEU A 280 5.01 14.17 -9.78
C LEU A 280 4.86 15.23 -8.69
N MET A 281 3.74 15.24 -7.96
CA MET A 281 3.52 16.14 -6.81
C MET A 281 4.59 15.91 -5.73
N ASN A 282 4.91 14.67 -5.43
CA ASN A 282 5.94 14.33 -4.43
C ASN A 282 7.33 14.76 -4.89
N LEU A 283 7.71 14.42 -6.13
CA LEU A 283 9.04 14.76 -6.66
C LEU A 283 9.25 16.27 -6.78
N VAL A 284 8.30 16.99 -7.37
CA VAL A 284 8.38 18.45 -7.52
C VAL A 284 8.27 19.15 -6.16
N GLY A 285 7.42 18.66 -5.25
CA GLY A 285 7.32 19.15 -3.88
C GLY A 285 8.63 19.00 -3.12
N ASN A 286 9.31 17.86 -3.24
CA ASN A 286 10.64 17.66 -2.66
C ASN A 286 11.67 18.60 -3.29
N ALA A 287 11.68 18.75 -4.60
CA ALA A 287 12.57 19.66 -5.30
C ALA A 287 12.41 21.13 -4.80
N VAL A 288 11.18 21.65 -4.74
CA VAL A 288 10.88 23.00 -4.20
C VAL A 288 11.22 23.10 -2.71
N LYS A 289 11.04 22.02 -1.95
CA LYS A 289 11.34 21.99 -0.51
C LYS A 289 12.82 22.12 -0.22
N PHE A 290 13.67 21.39 -0.95
CA PHE A 290 15.13 21.30 -0.72
C PHE A 290 15.95 22.30 -1.53
N THR A 291 15.30 23.12 -2.36
CA THR A 291 15.94 24.22 -3.08
C THR A 291 15.70 25.54 -2.32
N THR A 292 16.79 26.27 -2.04
CA THR A 292 16.75 27.58 -1.39
C THR A 292 16.97 28.72 -2.39
N GLU A 293 17.81 28.50 -3.39
CA GLU A 293 18.12 29.46 -4.45
C GLU A 293 18.15 28.75 -5.81
N GLY A 294 17.77 29.46 -6.89
CA GLY A 294 17.69 28.88 -8.23
C GLY A 294 16.29 28.37 -8.54
N GLY A 295 16.08 27.06 -8.80
CA GLY A 295 14.76 26.56 -9.09
C GLY A 295 14.66 25.08 -9.48
N VAL A 296 13.53 24.75 -10.06
CA VAL A 296 13.17 23.39 -10.46
C VAL A 296 12.78 23.37 -11.93
N LYS A 297 13.31 22.43 -12.68
CA LYS A 297 13.03 22.23 -14.10
C LYS A 297 12.53 20.81 -14.34
N LEU A 298 11.37 20.69 -14.97
CA LEU A 298 10.86 19.42 -15.45
C LEU A 298 11.22 19.24 -16.92
N ILE A 299 11.66 18.04 -17.31
CA ILE A 299 11.89 17.65 -18.69
C ILE A 299 11.07 16.42 -18.99
N ALA A 300 10.11 16.54 -19.93
CA ALA A 300 9.24 15.45 -20.33
C ALA A 300 9.59 14.98 -21.74
N LYS A 301 9.65 13.65 -21.95
CA LYS A 301 9.95 13.02 -23.24
C LYS A 301 9.31 11.64 -23.36
N LEU A 302 9.14 11.20 -24.61
CA LEU A 302 8.67 9.86 -24.94
C LEU A 302 9.83 9.03 -25.48
N ASP A 303 10.06 7.85 -24.93
CA ASP A 303 11.01 6.87 -25.43
C ASP A 303 10.28 5.72 -26.12
N ILE A 304 10.35 5.71 -27.46
CA ILE A 304 9.74 4.68 -28.30
C ILE A 304 10.66 3.48 -28.56
N SER A 305 11.89 3.50 -28.05
CA SER A 305 12.85 2.39 -28.24
C SER A 305 12.49 1.16 -27.39
N HIS A 306 11.64 1.33 -26.39
CA HIS A 306 11.11 0.27 -25.53
C HIS A 306 9.76 -0.23 -26.06
N ASN A 307 9.41 -1.46 -25.71
CA ASN A 307 8.09 -2.03 -25.98
C ASN A 307 7.51 -2.61 -24.67
N PRO A 308 6.50 -2.00 -24.07
CA PRO A 308 5.79 -0.80 -24.54
C PRO A 308 6.63 0.49 -24.47
N PRO A 309 6.27 1.53 -25.27
CA PRO A 309 6.86 2.85 -25.17
C PRO A 309 6.80 3.43 -23.77
N GLN A 310 7.81 4.19 -23.38
CA GLN A 310 7.89 4.76 -22.02
C GLN A 310 7.78 6.28 -22.04
N PHE A 311 6.91 6.82 -21.18
CA PHE A 311 6.85 8.23 -20.89
C PHE A 311 7.84 8.54 -19.76
N ILE A 312 8.76 9.48 -20.01
CA ILE A 312 9.84 9.82 -19.09
C ILE A 312 9.66 11.27 -18.63
N VAL A 313 9.73 11.48 -17.31
CA VAL A 313 9.77 12.82 -16.72
C VAL A 313 11.00 12.92 -15.81
N GLU A 314 11.86 13.89 -16.10
CA GLU A 314 13.00 14.22 -15.28
C GLU A 314 12.68 15.48 -14.47
N VAL A 315 12.90 15.43 -13.16
CA VAL A 315 12.77 16.59 -12.26
C VAL A 315 14.15 16.98 -11.80
N HIS A 316 14.63 18.12 -12.30
CA HIS A 316 15.93 18.70 -11.98
C HIS A 316 15.74 19.79 -10.92
N ASP A 317 16.47 19.72 -9.83
CA ASP A 317 16.55 20.78 -8.82
C ASP A 317 17.98 21.32 -8.68
N THR A 318 18.11 22.58 -8.27
CA THR A 318 19.39 23.22 -7.93
C THR A 318 19.61 23.28 -6.42
N GLY A 319 19.09 22.29 -5.69
CA GLY A 319 19.11 22.24 -4.25
C GLY A 319 20.41 21.75 -3.63
N ILE A 320 20.33 21.31 -2.39
CA ILE A 320 21.48 20.87 -1.58
C ILE A 320 22.17 19.59 -2.11
N GLY A 321 21.52 18.83 -2.96
CA GLY A 321 21.97 17.51 -3.42
C GLY A 321 21.94 16.43 -2.33
N ILE A 322 22.34 15.22 -2.70
CA ILE A 322 22.30 14.02 -1.86
C ILE A 322 23.70 13.44 -1.71
N LYS A 323 24.09 13.08 -0.49
CA LYS A 323 25.37 12.43 -0.22
C LYS A 323 25.44 11.04 -0.88
N PRO A 324 26.59 10.62 -1.46
CA PRO A 324 26.72 9.29 -2.08
C PRO A 324 26.36 8.13 -1.15
N GLU A 325 26.68 8.25 0.15
CA GLU A 325 26.36 7.26 1.18
C GLU A 325 24.86 7.07 1.42
N ASN A 326 24.06 8.09 1.11
CA ASN A 326 22.60 8.08 1.28
C ASN A 326 21.84 7.69 0.00
N MET A 327 22.49 7.70 -1.17
CA MET A 327 21.87 7.42 -2.48
C MET A 327 21.17 6.06 -2.54
N SER A 328 21.77 5.03 -1.95
CA SER A 328 21.18 3.68 -1.88
C SER A 328 19.94 3.60 -0.98
N ASN A 329 19.84 4.50 -0.01
CA ASN A 329 18.88 4.40 1.08
C ASN A 329 17.70 5.37 0.97
N ILE A 330 17.73 6.36 0.06
CA ILE A 330 16.66 7.38 -0.07
C ILE A 330 15.30 6.78 -0.49
N PHE A 331 15.31 5.60 -1.08
CA PHE A 331 14.11 4.85 -1.44
C PHE A 331 13.67 3.83 -0.37
N SER A 332 14.42 3.71 0.73
CA SER A 332 14.04 2.86 1.87
C SER A 332 13.06 3.63 2.75
N ALA A 333 12.02 2.96 3.21
CA ALA A 333 11.01 3.57 4.06
C ALA A 333 11.63 4.19 5.32
N PHE A 334 11.17 5.40 5.68
CA PHE A 334 11.62 6.17 6.87
C PHE A 334 13.09 6.57 6.88
N THR A 335 13.79 6.44 5.77
CA THR A 335 15.17 6.92 5.68
C THR A 335 15.16 8.41 5.39
N GLN A 336 15.82 9.18 6.25
CA GLN A 336 16.03 10.61 6.10
C GLN A 336 17.54 10.87 6.04
N ALA A 337 17.95 11.68 5.08
CA ALA A 337 19.37 11.85 4.75
C ALA A 337 20.23 12.45 5.88
N ASP A 338 19.66 13.26 6.81
CA ASP A 338 20.38 13.86 7.93
C ASP A 338 19.43 14.34 9.04
N SER A 339 19.73 14.03 10.31
CA SER A 339 18.98 14.50 11.50
C SER A 339 19.05 16.01 11.73
N SER A 340 19.96 16.72 11.07
CA SER A 340 20.10 18.18 11.14
C SER A 340 19.15 18.89 10.17
N ILE A 341 18.86 18.28 9.01
CA ILE A 341 17.95 18.81 7.98
C ILE A 341 16.48 18.61 8.39
N THR A 342 16.21 17.57 9.19
CA THR A 342 14.87 17.27 9.73
C THR A 342 14.26 18.39 10.55
N ARG A 343 15.06 19.15 11.29
CA ARG A 343 14.57 20.27 12.09
C ARG A 343 14.09 21.46 11.25
N SER A 344 14.56 21.59 10.01
CA SER A 344 14.23 22.74 9.16
C SER A 344 13.18 22.40 8.10
N PHE A 345 13.07 21.13 7.65
CA PHE A 345 12.28 20.80 6.47
C PHE A 345 11.28 19.65 6.64
N GLY A 346 11.27 18.89 7.75
CA GLY A 346 10.30 17.83 8.06
C GLY A 346 9.94 16.88 6.89
N GLY A 347 9.49 15.69 7.15
CA GLY A 347 9.01 14.76 6.11
C GLY A 347 8.88 13.34 6.65
N THR A 348 8.02 12.53 6.06
CA THR A 348 7.70 11.17 6.51
C THR A 348 8.79 10.14 6.19
N GLY A 349 9.60 10.40 5.16
CA GLY A 349 10.53 9.42 4.60
C GLY A 349 9.84 8.28 3.85
N LEU A 350 8.53 8.37 3.62
CA LEU A 350 7.74 7.38 2.88
C LEU A 350 7.55 7.76 1.41
N GLY A 351 7.50 9.05 1.11
CA GLY A 351 7.08 9.54 -0.19
C GLY A 351 7.90 8.98 -1.36
N LEU A 352 9.24 8.93 -1.27
CA LEU A 352 10.08 8.39 -2.35
C LEU A 352 9.95 6.87 -2.48
N THR A 353 9.77 6.15 -1.37
CA THR A 353 9.52 4.71 -1.38
C THR A 353 8.21 4.40 -2.12
N ILE A 354 7.14 5.11 -1.77
CA ILE A 354 5.83 4.98 -2.42
C ILE A 354 5.93 5.35 -3.90
N CYS A 355 6.61 6.45 -4.25
CA CYS A 355 6.81 6.86 -5.64
C CYS A 355 7.49 5.78 -6.47
N ARG A 356 8.52 5.13 -5.94
CA ARG A 356 9.23 4.05 -6.63
C ARG A 356 8.32 2.86 -6.87
N GLN A 357 7.60 2.42 -5.85
CA GLN A 357 6.69 1.28 -5.94
C GLN A 357 5.51 1.55 -6.88
N ILE A 358 4.97 2.78 -6.87
CA ILE A 358 3.96 3.19 -7.86
C ILE A 358 4.55 3.20 -9.27
N ALA A 359 5.76 3.73 -9.48
CA ALA A 359 6.42 3.73 -10.79
C ALA A 359 6.62 2.31 -11.33
N GLU A 360 7.06 1.37 -10.48
CA GLU A 360 7.16 -0.06 -10.81
C GLU A 360 5.79 -0.66 -11.17
N GLY A 361 4.74 -0.32 -10.43
CA GLY A 361 3.35 -0.74 -10.71
C GLY A 361 2.80 -0.16 -12.01
N LEU A 362 3.26 1.02 -12.43
CA LEU A 362 2.95 1.63 -13.72
C LEU A 362 3.81 1.10 -14.88
N GLY A 363 4.59 0.05 -14.66
CA GLY A 363 5.42 -0.61 -15.67
C GLY A 363 6.73 0.13 -15.99
N GLY A 364 7.22 0.96 -15.08
CA GLY A 364 8.46 1.71 -15.22
C GLY A 364 9.38 1.64 -14.00
N ASP A 365 10.11 2.72 -13.73
CA ASP A 365 11.02 2.83 -12.60
C ASP A 365 11.21 4.30 -12.16
N LEU A 366 11.85 4.48 -11.00
CA LEU A 366 12.28 5.78 -10.48
C LEU A 366 13.77 5.72 -10.13
N ALA A 367 14.57 6.51 -10.83
CA ALA A 367 16.02 6.64 -10.63
C ALA A 367 16.39 8.03 -10.14
N VAL A 368 17.57 8.17 -9.54
CA VAL A 368 18.11 9.46 -9.07
C VAL A 368 19.59 9.59 -9.40
N GLU A 369 20.00 10.78 -9.79
CA GLU A 369 21.38 11.23 -9.93
C GLU A 369 21.52 12.53 -9.13
N SER A 370 22.54 12.65 -8.28
CA SER A 370 22.70 13.84 -7.44
C SER A 370 24.14 14.07 -7.05
N GLU A 371 24.51 15.36 -6.93
CA GLU A 371 25.80 15.79 -6.44
C GLU A 371 25.61 16.87 -5.37
N ILE A 372 26.34 16.77 -4.25
CA ILE A 372 26.22 17.69 -3.14
C ILE A 372 26.50 19.12 -3.60
N GLY A 373 25.56 20.04 -3.33
CA GLY A 373 25.64 21.45 -3.67
C GLY A 373 25.35 21.77 -5.13
N GLN A 374 25.10 20.79 -5.98
CA GLN A 374 24.70 20.99 -7.39
C GLN A 374 23.24 20.64 -7.66
N GLY A 375 22.56 19.98 -6.70
CA GLY A 375 21.18 19.54 -6.83
C GLY A 375 21.01 18.08 -7.18
N SER A 376 19.78 17.72 -7.58
CA SER A 376 19.41 16.35 -7.91
C SER A 376 18.59 16.26 -9.19
N VAL A 377 18.65 15.11 -9.84
CA VAL A 377 17.82 14.75 -11.00
C VAL A 377 17.10 13.45 -10.68
N PHE A 378 15.79 13.55 -10.51
CA PHE A 378 14.92 12.38 -10.38
C PHE A 378 14.32 12.05 -11.73
N ARG A 379 14.53 10.82 -12.19
CA ARG A 379 14.03 10.33 -13.48
C ARG A 379 12.94 9.30 -13.25
N LEU A 380 11.71 9.67 -13.56
CA LEU A 380 10.53 8.81 -13.56
C LEU A 380 10.34 8.23 -14.95
N ARG A 381 10.11 6.92 -15.05
CA ARG A 381 9.64 6.22 -16.23
C ARG A 381 8.32 5.55 -15.94
N VAL A 382 7.38 5.58 -16.88
CA VAL A 382 6.10 4.87 -16.80
C VAL A 382 5.73 4.33 -18.16
N ASP A 383 4.99 3.21 -18.19
CA ASP A 383 4.41 2.66 -19.42
C ASP A 383 3.43 3.70 -20.02
N ALA A 384 3.65 4.05 -21.27
CA ALA A 384 2.83 5.01 -22.00
C ALA A 384 1.64 4.36 -22.76
N GLY A 385 1.59 3.02 -22.77
CA GLY A 385 0.61 2.25 -23.53
C GLY A 385 0.97 2.14 -25.02
N THR A 386 0.03 1.66 -25.82
CA THR A 386 0.18 1.58 -27.26
C THR A 386 0.06 2.96 -27.90
N MET A 387 0.98 3.30 -28.80
CA MET A 387 1.02 4.61 -29.49
C MET A 387 0.37 4.56 -30.89
N GLU A 388 -0.40 3.53 -31.21
CA GLU A 388 -1.14 3.44 -32.47
C GLU A 388 -2.21 4.56 -32.50
N ASP A 389 -2.18 5.38 -33.53
CA ASP A 389 -3.09 6.53 -33.76
C ASP A 389 -2.95 7.71 -32.76
N VAL A 390 -1.95 7.74 -31.89
CA VAL A 390 -1.74 8.86 -30.96
C VAL A 390 -1.01 10.00 -31.68
N LYS A 391 -1.56 11.20 -31.64
CA LYS A 391 -0.90 12.39 -32.15
C LYS A 391 0.28 12.77 -31.25
N ILE A 392 1.38 13.08 -31.87
CA ILE A 392 2.59 13.55 -31.20
C ILE A 392 2.77 15.03 -31.50
N PHE A 393 2.92 15.86 -30.47
CA PHE A 393 3.13 17.30 -30.60
C PHE A 393 4.59 17.66 -30.37
N ASP A 394 5.15 18.51 -31.22
CA ASP A 394 6.48 19.08 -31.00
C ASP A 394 6.48 20.21 -29.95
N VAL A 395 5.32 20.83 -29.74
CA VAL A 395 5.09 21.91 -28.77
C VAL A 395 3.75 21.64 -28.06
N PRO A 396 3.69 21.78 -26.72
CA PRO A 396 2.44 21.56 -26.01
C PRO A 396 1.34 22.49 -26.52
N PRO A 397 0.07 22.03 -26.59
CA PRO A 397 -1.05 22.86 -26.99
C PRO A 397 -1.14 24.11 -26.08
N THR A 398 -1.31 25.28 -26.69
CA THR A 398 -1.33 26.58 -26.00
C THR A 398 -2.42 26.66 -24.91
N GLU A 399 -3.46 25.85 -25.00
CA GLU A 399 -4.54 25.75 -24.02
C GLU A 399 -4.08 25.18 -22.65
N ALA A 400 -2.99 24.39 -22.64
CA ALA A 400 -2.42 23.84 -21.40
C ALA A 400 -1.58 24.87 -20.61
N LEU A 401 -1.22 26.00 -21.19
CA LEU A 401 -0.33 27.02 -20.60
C LEU A 401 -1.09 28.20 -19.96
N THR A 402 -2.41 28.32 -20.16
CA THR A 402 -3.19 29.47 -19.67
C THR A 402 -3.86 29.19 -18.30
N ALA A 403 -3.07 28.74 -17.33
CA ALA A 403 -3.57 28.52 -15.96
C ALA A 403 -3.75 29.84 -15.13
N GLU A 404 -3.60 31.02 -15.74
CA GLU A 404 -3.78 32.30 -15.04
C GLU A 404 -5.25 32.67 -14.70
N SER A 405 -6.21 31.93 -15.24
CA SER A 405 -7.65 32.23 -15.04
C SER A 405 -8.29 31.57 -13.82
N TYR A 406 -7.61 30.65 -13.12
CA TYR A 406 -8.22 29.89 -12.03
C TYR A 406 -8.06 30.48 -10.63
N THR A 407 -7.08 31.35 -10.41
CA THR A 407 -6.81 31.92 -9.07
C THR A 407 -7.69 33.10 -8.66
N LYS A 408 -8.48 33.64 -9.56
CA LYS A 408 -9.39 34.79 -9.24
C LYS A 408 -10.82 34.39 -8.88
N ARG A 409 -11.23 33.13 -9.07
CA ARG A 409 -12.61 32.68 -8.82
C ARG A 409 -12.92 32.23 -7.39
N ASN A 410 -11.92 32.02 -6.55
CA ASN A 410 -12.15 31.42 -5.23
C ASN A 410 -12.64 32.38 -4.12
N TYR A 411 -12.77 33.67 -4.37
CA TYR A 411 -13.21 34.62 -3.32
C TYR A 411 -14.65 35.14 -3.49
N GLU A 412 -15.34 34.82 -4.58
CA GLU A 412 -16.73 35.24 -4.82
C GLU A 412 -17.78 34.15 -4.63
N ALA A 413 -17.36 32.94 -4.23
CA ALA A 413 -18.24 31.77 -4.12
C ALA A 413 -19.32 31.87 -3.03
N SER A 414 -19.19 32.76 -2.06
CA SER A 414 -20.12 32.91 -0.93
C SER A 414 -21.52 33.47 -1.31
N ASN A 415 -21.71 33.96 -2.54
CA ASN A 415 -23.01 34.45 -3.01
C ASN A 415 -23.63 33.69 -4.19
N GLN A 416 -23.00 32.60 -4.64
CA GLN A 416 -23.41 31.91 -5.89
C GLN A 416 -24.58 30.95 -5.74
N LEU A 417 -24.92 30.49 -4.51
CA LEU A 417 -26.03 29.55 -4.28
C LEU A 417 -27.32 30.22 -3.82
N GLN A 418 -27.45 31.52 -3.98
CA GLN A 418 -28.58 32.28 -3.46
C GLN A 418 -29.92 31.76 -4.02
N SER A 419 -30.75 31.23 -3.11
CA SER A 419 -32.07 30.64 -3.39
C SER A 419 -32.09 29.31 -4.15
N LEU A 420 -30.94 28.61 -4.31
CA LEU A 420 -30.91 27.27 -4.90
C LEU A 420 -31.62 26.28 -3.96
N ARG A 421 -32.63 25.56 -4.44
CA ARG A 421 -33.40 24.58 -3.68
C ARG A 421 -32.80 23.19 -3.94
N VAL A 422 -32.18 22.61 -2.92
CA VAL A 422 -31.47 21.35 -3.01
C VAL A 422 -32.23 20.27 -2.21
N LEU A 423 -32.52 19.15 -2.86
CA LEU A 423 -32.94 17.93 -2.18
C LEU A 423 -31.70 17.11 -1.86
N LEU A 424 -31.41 16.97 -0.57
CA LEU A 424 -30.27 16.21 -0.08
C LEU A 424 -30.76 14.86 0.46
N VAL A 425 -30.30 13.78 -0.15
CA VAL A 425 -30.66 12.41 0.19
C VAL A 425 -29.42 11.66 0.65
N ASP A 426 -29.38 11.26 1.92
CA ASP A 426 -28.28 10.48 2.52
C ASP A 426 -28.83 9.78 3.78
N ASP A 427 -28.53 8.51 4.02
CA ASP A 427 -29.06 7.76 5.16
C ASP A 427 -28.39 8.15 6.48
N GLY A 428 -27.17 8.71 6.42
CA GLY A 428 -26.40 9.16 7.58
C GLY A 428 -26.83 10.54 8.08
N LYS A 429 -27.51 10.61 9.25
CA LYS A 429 -27.91 11.88 9.86
C LYS A 429 -26.78 12.90 9.94
N THR A 430 -25.58 12.47 10.37
CA THR A 430 -24.41 13.35 10.51
C THR A 430 -23.98 13.94 9.18
N ASN A 431 -24.03 13.15 8.10
CA ASN A 431 -23.73 13.62 6.74
C ASN A 431 -24.75 14.65 6.28
N ARG A 432 -26.06 14.34 6.45
CA ARG A 432 -27.12 15.27 6.11
C ARG A 432 -26.99 16.59 6.83
N ASP A 433 -26.77 16.55 8.16
CA ASP A 433 -26.62 17.74 9.00
C ASP A 433 -25.43 18.59 8.54
N LEU A 434 -24.30 17.95 8.21
CA LEU A 434 -23.10 18.62 7.74
C LEU A 434 -23.30 19.28 6.36
N VAL A 435 -23.74 18.48 5.37
CA VAL A 435 -23.92 18.97 3.99
C VAL A 435 -25.00 20.05 3.97
N SER A 436 -26.10 19.85 4.70
CA SER A 436 -27.16 20.85 4.86
C SER A 436 -26.64 22.15 5.45
N LEU A 437 -25.82 22.08 6.51
CA LEU A 437 -25.23 23.26 7.13
C LEU A 437 -24.32 24.02 6.16
N VAL A 438 -23.45 23.32 5.44
CA VAL A 438 -22.54 23.92 4.44
C VAL A 438 -23.31 24.63 3.35
N LEU A 439 -24.31 23.98 2.76
CA LEU A 439 -25.12 24.54 1.69
C LEU A 439 -26.00 25.70 2.17
N THR A 440 -26.57 25.61 3.38
CA THR A 440 -27.37 26.69 4.00
C THR A 440 -26.49 27.92 4.29
N ASN A 441 -25.26 27.72 4.77
CA ASN A 441 -24.30 28.82 4.95
C ASN A 441 -23.90 29.49 3.62
N ALA A 442 -24.00 28.75 2.52
CA ALA A 442 -23.83 29.26 1.15
C ALA A 442 -25.13 29.85 0.55
N ASN A 443 -26.16 30.08 1.36
CA ASN A 443 -27.48 30.62 1.00
C ASN A 443 -28.37 29.73 0.12
N ALA A 444 -28.16 28.41 0.12
CA ALA A 444 -29.08 27.44 -0.49
C ALA A 444 -30.23 27.07 0.48
N VAL A 445 -31.36 26.65 -0.07
CA VAL A 445 -32.48 26.07 0.69
C VAL A 445 -32.42 24.56 0.56
N VAL A 446 -32.19 23.87 1.66
CA VAL A 446 -31.96 22.42 1.67
C VAL A 446 -33.16 21.71 2.32
N THR A 447 -33.71 20.73 1.58
CA THR A 447 -34.66 19.73 2.10
C THR A 447 -33.93 18.40 2.19
N CYS A 448 -34.09 17.70 3.31
CA CYS A 448 -33.38 16.42 3.56
C CYS A 448 -34.36 15.25 3.43
N ALA A 449 -33.87 14.13 2.90
CA ALA A 449 -34.52 12.83 2.87
C ALA A 449 -33.55 11.75 3.38
N GLU A 450 -34.07 10.70 4.04
CA GLU A 450 -33.25 9.66 4.68
C GLU A 450 -33.02 8.43 3.79
N ASN A 451 -33.83 8.25 2.76
CA ASN A 451 -33.76 7.13 1.82
C ASN A 451 -34.38 7.49 0.45
N GLY A 452 -34.31 6.56 -0.49
CA GLY A 452 -34.86 6.77 -1.84
C GLY A 452 -36.37 6.95 -1.88
N GLU A 453 -37.14 6.30 -1.00
CA GLU A 453 -38.62 6.42 -0.97
C GLU A 453 -39.03 7.82 -0.49
N GLU A 454 -38.41 8.30 0.55
CA GLU A 454 -38.64 9.66 1.07
C GLU A 454 -38.24 10.71 0.04
N ALA A 455 -37.11 10.48 -0.65
CA ALA A 455 -36.66 11.35 -1.75
C ALA A 455 -37.70 11.47 -2.89
N LEU A 456 -38.36 10.37 -3.27
CA LEU A 456 -39.42 10.37 -4.26
C LEU A 456 -40.65 11.14 -3.76
N SER A 457 -41.02 10.96 -2.51
CA SER A 457 -42.15 11.66 -1.87
C SER A 457 -41.93 13.17 -1.80
N GLU A 458 -40.73 13.58 -1.33
CA GLU A 458 -40.35 14.98 -1.23
C GLU A 458 -40.30 15.65 -2.63
N TYR A 459 -39.77 14.92 -3.64
CA TYR A 459 -39.72 15.42 -5.00
C TYR A 459 -41.14 15.69 -5.59
N GLU A 460 -42.11 14.84 -5.28
CA GLU A 460 -43.51 15.04 -5.73
C GLU A 460 -44.21 16.21 -5.00
N GLY A 461 -43.85 16.45 -3.75
CA GLY A 461 -44.44 17.51 -2.90
C GLY A 461 -43.75 18.87 -3.04
N GLY A 462 -42.54 18.93 -3.56
CA GLY A 462 -41.68 20.11 -3.58
C GLY A 462 -41.28 20.60 -4.96
N SER A 463 -40.58 21.73 -4.96
CA SER A 463 -39.91 22.25 -6.15
C SER A 463 -38.43 22.38 -5.84
N PHE A 464 -37.61 21.68 -6.58
CA PHE A 464 -36.16 21.65 -6.41
C PHE A 464 -35.44 22.10 -7.68
N ASP A 465 -34.21 22.51 -7.54
CA ASP A 465 -33.35 22.92 -8.64
C ASP A 465 -32.21 21.91 -8.84
N LEU A 466 -31.87 21.12 -7.78
CA LEU A 466 -30.79 20.13 -7.74
C LEU A 466 -31.11 19.00 -6.75
N ILE A 467 -30.65 17.80 -7.03
CA ILE A 467 -30.73 16.66 -6.14
C ILE A 467 -29.30 16.17 -5.85
N LEU A 468 -28.93 16.06 -4.56
CA LEU A 468 -27.75 15.34 -4.08
C LEU A 468 -28.22 13.97 -3.59
N MET A 469 -27.79 12.90 -4.23
CA MET A 469 -28.31 11.55 -4.02
C MET A 469 -27.20 10.60 -3.58
N ASP A 470 -27.28 10.09 -2.35
CA ASP A 470 -26.44 8.97 -1.94
C ASP A 470 -26.79 7.73 -2.77
N MET A 471 -25.77 7.09 -3.34
CA MET A 471 -25.97 5.89 -4.16
C MET A 471 -26.24 4.65 -3.33
N GLN A 472 -25.79 4.63 -2.09
CA GLN A 472 -25.85 3.45 -1.22
C GLN A 472 -26.67 3.76 0.03
N MET A 473 -27.93 3.38 0.04
CA MET A 473 -28.87 3.60 1.15
C MET A 473 -29.72 2.34 1.38
N PRO A 474 -30.20 2.11 2.62
CA PRO A 474 -31.13 1.03 2.90
C PRO A 474 -32.50 1.28 2.25
N GLU A 475 -33.35 0.25 2.17
CA GLU A 475 -34.70 0.23 1.62
C GLU A 475 -34.72 0.46 0.11
N MET A 476 -34.36 1.64 -0.36
CA MET A 476 -34.22 2.00 -1.78
C MET A 476 -32.91 2.71 -2.01
N ASP A 477 -32.02 2.10 -2.83
CA ASP A 477 -30.73 2.67 -3.17
C ASP A 477 -30.87 3.88 -4.14
N GLY A 478 -29.81 4.70 -4.22
CA GLY A 478 -29.81 5.90 -5.03
C GLY A 478 -29.86 5.62 -6.53
N TYR A 479 -29.37 4.45 -6.99
CA TYR A 479 -29.48 4.05 -8.39
C TYR A 479 -30.93 3.83 -8.77
N THR A 480 -31.64 3.06 -7.98
CA THR A 480 -33.09 2.77 -8.17
C THR A 480 -33.91 4.06 -8.06
N ALA A 481 -33.66 4.88 -7.05
CA ALA A 481 -34.33 6.15 -6.85
C ALA A 481 -34.13 7.08 -8.05
N THR A 482 -32.90 7.20 -8.56
CA THR A 482 -32.57 8.01 -9.75
C THR A 482 -33.26 7.51 -10.99
N GLN A 483 -33.28 6.19 -11.24
CA GLN A 483 -34.00 5.62 -12.39
C GLN A 483 -35.51 5.89 -12.33
N ILE A 484 -36.11 5.77 -11.15
CA ILE A 484 -37.55 6.08 -10.94
C ILE A 484 -37.80 7.57 -11.18
N LEU A 485 -36.96 8.47 -10.61
CA LEU A 485 -37.08 9.91 -10.88
C LEU A 485 -37.01 10.22 -12.36
N ARG A 486 -36.05 9.65 -13.09
CA ARG A 486 -35.92 9.84 -14.54
C ARG A 486 -37.13 9.29 -15.32
N SER A 487 -37.62 8.11 -14.92
CA SER A 487 -38.84 7.53 -15.56
C SER A 487 -40.11 8.36 -15.34
N ARG A 488 -40.17 9.10 -14.20
CA ARG A 488 -41.24 10.05 -13.90
C ARG A 488 -41.06 11.43 -14.56
N GLY A 489 -40.04 11.61 -15.41
CA GLY A 489 -39.78 12.84 -16.15
C GLY A 489 -38.95 13.89 -15.40
N CYS A 490 -38.25 13.53 -14.33
CA CYS A 490 -37.34 14.44 -13.65
C CYS A 490 -36.19 14.82 -14.58
N SER A 491 -36.06 16.10 -14.90
CA SER A 491 -34.96 16.67 -15.71
C SER A 491 -33.94 17.42 -14.88
N LEU A 492 -34.11 17.50 -13.54
CA LEU A 492 -33.20 18.19 -12.66
C LEU A 492 -31.82 17.53 -12.67
N PRO A 493 -30.72 18.27 -12.47
CA PRO A 493 -29.44 17.70 -12.23
C PRO A 493 -29.47 16.84 -10.95
N ILE A 494 -28.99 15.60 -11.06
CA ILE A 494 -28.82 14.66 -9.95
C ILE A 494 -27.33 14.41 -9.78
N ILE A 495 -26.75 14.84 -8.68
CA ILE A 495 -25.35 14.62 -8.35
C ILE A 495 -25.28 13.43 -7.41
N ALA A 496 -24.59 12.37 -7.83
CA ALA A 496 -24.39 11.18 -7.04
C ALA A 496 -23.38 11.42 -5.90
N LEU A 497 -23.69 10.97 -4.70
CA LEU A 497 -22.74 10.87 -3.58
C LEU A 497 -22.31 9.40 -3.49
N THR A 498 -21.05 9.10 -3.80
CA THR A 498 -20.55 7.71 -3.86
C THR A 498 -19.34 7.48 -2.97
N ALA A 499 -19.25 6.30 -2.37
CA ALA A 499 -18.08 5.91 -1.57
C ALA A 499 -16.85 5.60 -2.43
N ASN A 500 -16.99 5.38 -3.74
CA ASN A 500 -15.94 4.92 -4.63
C ASN A 500 -15.85 5.79 -5.89
N ALA A 501 -14.63 6.22 -6.23
CA ALA A 501 -14.36 6.98 -7.46
C ALA A 501 -14.04 6.08 -8.67
N MET A 502 -14.13 4.74 -8.52
CA MET A 502 -13.72 3.81 -9.58
C MET A 502 -14.62 3.88 -10.81
N ARG A 503 -14.03 3.63 -11.97
CA ARG A 503 -14.67 3.71 -13.29
C ARG A 503 -16.00 2.94 -13.37
N GLY A 504 -16.12 1.81 -12.66
CA GLY A 504 -17.35 1.01 -12.60
C GLY A 504 -18.52 1.73 -11.92
N ASP A 505 -18.27 2.53 -10.90
CA ASP A 505 -19.33 3.24 -10.17
C ASP A 505 -19.75 4.53 -10.89
N ARG A 506 -18.79 5.22 -11.53
CA ARG A 506 -19.10 6.37 -12.40
C ARG A 506 -20.00 5.96 -13.55
N SER A 507 -19.67 4.87 -14.26
CA SER A 507 -20.49 4.38 -15.36
C SER A 507 -21.89 4.01 -14.87
N LYS A 508 -22.01 3.32 -13.74
CA LYS A 508 -23.29 2.98 -13.13
C LYS A 508 -24.12 4.21 -12.75
N CYS A 509 -23.49 5.25 -12.18
CA CYS A 509 -24.17 6.50 -11.86
C CYS A 509 -24.72 7.18 -13.13
N LEU A 510 -23.91 7.28 -14.19
CA LEU A 510 -24.31 7.87 -15.45
C LEU A 510 -25.41 7.02 -16.14
N GLU A 511 -25.30 5.71 -16.15
CA GLU A 511 -26.31 4.78 -16.68
C GLU A 511 -27.63 4.86 -15.92
N ALA A 512 -27.57 5.09 -14.60
CA ALA A 512 -28.76 5.33 -13.78
C ALA A 512 -29.44 6.68 -14.10
N GLY A 513 -28.74 7.62 -14.76
CA GLY A 513 -29.23 8.94 -15.12
C GLY A 513 -28.74 10.09 -14.25
N CYS A 514 -27.69 9.90 -13.46
CA CYS A 514 -27.04 11.00 -12.73
C CYS A 514 -26.35 11.97 -13.71
N SER A 515 -26.29 13.23 -13.32
CA SER A 515 -25.67 14.30 -14.11
C SER A 515 -24.20 14.49 -13.75
N ASP A 516 -23.85 14.25 -12.49
CA ASP A 516 -22.49 14.35 -11.97
C ASP A 516 -22.33 13.48 -10.70
N PHE A 517 -21.15 13.44 -10.12
CA PHE A 517 -20.90 12.68 -8.89
C PHE A 517 -19.88 13.37 -7.98
N LEU A 518 -19.97 13.12 -6.67
CA LEU A 518 -19.04 13.50 -5.64
C LEU A 518 -18.66 12.27 -4.82
N THR A 519 -17.40 12.17 -4.47
CA THR A 519 -16.91 11.04 -3.65
C THR A 519 -17.03 11.34 -2.16
N LYS A 520 -17.39 10.34 -1.38
CA LYS A 520 -17.34 10.37 0.07
C LYS A 520 -15.92 9.95 0.54
N PRO A 521 -15.32 10.63 1.53
CA PRO A 521 -15.88 11.76 2.28
C PRO A 521 -16.01 13.02 1.43
N ILE A 522 -17.10 13.77 1.64
CA ILE A 522 -17.42 14.94 0.85
C ILE A 522 -16.48 16.10 1.22
N ASN A 523 -15.67 16.54 0.26
CA ASN A 523 -14.89 17.76 0.41
C ASN A 523 -15.78 18.99 0.21
N ILE A 524 -15.72 19.93 1.15
CA ILE A 524 -16.61 21.11 1.17
C ILE A 524 -16.42 21.99 -0.05
N ASP A 525 -15.18 22.25 -0.45
CA ASP A 525 -14.88 23.10 -1.61
C ASP A 525 -15.38 22.45 -2.91
N SER A 526 -15.14 21.13 -3.06
CA SER A 526 -15.65 20.37 -4.20
C SER A 526 -17.18 20.34 -4.25
N LEU A 527 -17.84 20.20 -3.10
CA LEU A 527 -19.30 20.25 -3.00
C LEU A 527 -19.82 21.61 -3.48
N LEU A 528 -19.31 22.71 -2.92
CA LEU A 528 -19.75 24.07 -3.26
C LEU A 528 -19.47 24.38 -4.73
N GLN A 529 -18.34 23.92 -5.26
CA GLN A 529 -17.95 24.12 -6.65
C GLN A 529 -18.87 23.36 -7.60
N THR A 530 -19.13 22.07 -7.32
CA THR A 530 -20.00 21.23 -8.15
C THR A 530 -21.45 21.72 -8.12
N VAL A 531 -21.99 22.05 -6.94
CA VAL A 531 -23.35 22.59 -6.80
C VAL A 531 -23.46 23.96 -7.45
N GLY A 532 -22.42 24.80 -7.38
CA GLY A 532 -22.38 26.13 -7.99
C GLY A 532 -22.52 26.16 -9.51
N VAL A 533 -22.05 25.10 -10.20
CA VAL A 533 -22.19 24.95 -11.65
C VAL A 533 -23.66 24.88 -12.07
N TYR A 534 -24.51 24.31 -11.22
CA TYR A 534 -25.95 24.14 -11.48
C TYR A 534 -26.83 25.24 -10.90
N SER A 535 -26.24 26.35 -10.43
CA SER A 535 -26.98 27.49 -9.92
C SER A 535 -27.64 28.29 -11.08
N PRO A 536 -28.90 28.75 -10.95
CA PRO A 536 -29.58 29.54 -11.99
C PRO A 536 -28.86 30.82 -12.41
N LEU A 537 -27.97 31.36 -11.57
CA LEU A 537 -27.14 32.53 -11.91
C LEU A 537 -26.00 32.21 -12.88
N SER A 538 -25.67 30.92 -13.09
CA SER A 538 -24.68 30.48 -14.05
C SER A 538 -25.16 30.54 -15.51
N ASP A 539 -26.48 30.48 -15.76
CA ASP A 539 -27.06 30.48 -17.10
C ASP A 539 -26.87 31.78 -17.89
N ALA A 540 -26.51 32.87 -17.23
CA ALA A 540 -26.22 34.16 -17.89
C ALA A 540 -24.84 34.24 -18.55
N ILE A 541 -23.91 33.30 -18.22
CA ILE A 541 -22.51 33.36 -18.66
C ILE A 541 -22.12 32.18 -19.57
N THR A 542 -22.91 31.09 -19.65
CA THR A 542 -22.38 29.83 -20.22
C THR A 542 -23.23 29.21 -21.34
N LYS A 543 -23.90 29.99 -22.19
CA LYS A 543 -24.55 29.44 -23.42
C LYS A 543 -23.59 29.18 -24.59
N SER A 544 -22.28 29.30 -24.44
CA SER A 544 -21.34 29.12 -25.56
C SER A 544 -20.23 28.10 -25.38
N GLN A 545 -20.19 27.31 -24.32
CA GLN A 545 -19.12 26.29 -24.14
C GLN A 545 -19.60 25.09 -23.32
N LEU A 546 -20.56 24.31 -23.79
CA LEU A 546 -20.85 22.95 -23.31
C LEU A 546 -20.51 21.97 -24.42
N GLU A 547 -19.24 21.78 -24.68
CA GLU A 547 -18.71 20.57 -25.29
C GLU A 547 -17.69 19.95 -24.29
N GLU A 548 -18.00 18.75 -23.92
CA GLU A 548 -17.25 17.73 -23.19
C GLU A 548 -15.88 18.13 -22.62
N LYS A 549 -15.80 18.34 -21.31
CA LYS A 549 -14.53 18.24 -20.56
C LYS A 549 -14.64 17.15 -19.51
N PRO A 550 -13.80 16.12 -19.58
CA PRO A 550 -13.72 15.14 -18.51
C PRO A 550 -13.13 15.81 -17.27
N TYR A 551 -13.92 15.84 -16.22
CA TYR A 551 -13.48 16.31 -14.90
C TYR A 551 -12.59 15.23 -14.27
N CYS A 552 -11.33 15.53 -14.14
CA CYS A 552 -10.41 14.73 -13.33
C CYS A 552 -10.58 15.16 -11.87
N LEU A 553 -11.33 14.36 -11.11
CA LEU A 553 -11.46 14.54 -9.66
C LEU A 553 -10.16 14.11 -8.99
N THR A 554 -9.49 15.04 -8.36
CA THR A 554 -8.46 14.71 -7.38
C THR A 554 -9.12 14.07 -6.18
N THR A 555 -9.04 12.76 -6.09
CA THR A 555 -9.32 12.05 -4.86
C THR A 555 -8.20 12.32 -3.88
N SER A 556 -8.37 13.29 -3.02
CA SER A 556 -7.66 13.31 -1.76
C SER A 556 -8.43 12.43 -0.81
N ASP A 557 -8.10 11.17 -0.81
CA ASP A 557 -8.75 10.22 0.05
C ASP A 557 -8.37 10.42 1.50
N THR A 558 -9.39 10.36 2.31
CA THR A 558 -9.41 9.91 3.69
C THR A 558 -8.90 10.81 4.74
N ILE A 559 -9.75 11.01 5.68
CA ILE A 559 -9.48 11.89 6.75
C ILE A 559 -9.91 11.48 8.09
N PRO A 560 -9.11 11.87 8.96
CA PRO A 560 -9.28 11.58 10.37
C PRO A 560 -9.72 12.74 11.16
N VAL A 561 -10.15 12.39 12.13
CA VAL A 561 -10.20 12.64 13.52
C VAL A 561 -10.50 14.06 13.99
N VAL A 562 -10.42 15.07 13.38
CA VAL A 562 -11.01 16.37 13.73
C VAL A 562 -10.92 17.21 12.50
N SER A 563 -11.95 17.03 11.85
CA SER A 563 -12.57 17.83 10.83
C SER A 563 -11.78 18.96 10.22
N ASP A 564 -11.64 18.88 8.93
CA ASP A 564 -11.62 20.04 8.03
C ASP A 564 -12.89 20.90 8.20
N LEU A 565 -13.72 20.57 9.21
CA LEU A 565 -14.92 21.31 9.53
C LEU A 565 -14.54 22.56 10.31
N PRO A 566 -15.07 23.73 9.95
CA PRO A 566 -14.86 24.94 10.71
C PRO A 566 -15.41 24.74 12.14
N THR A 567 -14.47 24.35 13.02
CA THR A 567 -14.75 24.11 14.45
C THR A 567 -15.19 25.36 15.19
N GLU A 568 -15.16 26.49 14.53
CA GLU A 568 -15.71 27.76 15.01
C GLU A 568 -17.24 27.74 15.13
N ILE A 569 -17.91 26.81 14.43
CA ILE A 569 -19.36 26.68 14.44
C ILE A 569 -19.75 25.67 15.52
N PRO A 570 -20.39 26.08 16.63
CA PRO A 570 -20.75 25.18 17.74
C PRO A 570 -21.58 23.97 17.31
N GLN A 571 -22.36 24.14 16.24
CA GLN A 571 -23.19 23.07 15.67
C GLN A 571 -22.36 21.94 15.07
N ILE A 572 -21.21 22.23 14.46
CA ILE A 572 -20.31 21.20 13.88
C ILE A 572 -19.68 20.35 14.98
N PHE A 573 -19.26 20.99 16.06
CA PHE A 573 -18.75 20.28 17.24
C PHE A 573 -19.78 19.30 17.80
N GLN A 574 -21.06 19.75 17.89
CA GLN A 574 -22.14 18.92 18.36
C GLN A 574 -22.41 17.71 17.45
N ILE A 575 -22.31 17.88 16.12
CA ILE A 575 -22.48 16.81 15.12
C ILE A 575 -21.41 15.71 15.31
N VAL A 576 -20.15 16.12 15.52
CA VAL A 576 -19.05 15.16 15.75
C VAL A 576 -19.25 14.40 17.05
N GLU A 577 -19.68 15.07 18.11
CA GLU A 577 -19.94 14.45 19.40
C GLU A 577 -21.13 13.47 19.32
N GLU A 578 -22.20 13.85 18.65
CA GLU A 578 -23.35 12.97 18.38
C GLU A 578 -22.93 11.74 17.55
N PHE A 579 -22.05 11.91 16.55
CA PHE A 579 -21.49 10.79 15.80
C PHE A 579 -20.76 9.81 16.72
N ILE A 580 -19.86 10.27 17.59
CA ILE A 580 -19.12 9.40 18.51
C ILE A 580 -20.05 8.61 19.41
N GLN A 581 -21.09 9.23 19.93
CA GLN A 581 -22.07 8.56 20.77
C GLN A 581 -22.82 7.48 19.96
N ARG A 582 -23.22 7.82 18.75
CA ARG A 582 -23.93 6.92 17.84
C ARG A 582 -23.06 5.77 17.38
N PHE A 583 -21.77 6.03 17.11
CA PHE A 583 -20.78 5.02 16.75
C PHE A 583 -20.64 3.92 17.83
N LYS A 584 -20.57 4.32 19.10
CA LYS A 584 -20.50 3.37 20.22
C LYS A 584 -21.71 2.44 20.29
N LEU A 585 -22.90 2.99 20.06
CA LEU A 585 -24.14 2.18 20.03
C LEU A 585 -24.14 1.24 18.82
N LYS A 586 -23.70 1.71 17.65
CA LYS A 586 -23.67 0.93 16.41
C LYS A 586 -22.67 -0.23 16.46
N ILE A 587 -21.54 -0.09 17.15
CA ILE A 587 -20.63 -1.22 17.37
C ILE A 587 -21.28 -2.33 18.20
N GLU A 588 -22.06 -1.99 19.21
CA GLU A 588 -22.78 -3.00 19.99
C GLU A 588 -23.87 -3.68 19.14
N GLU A 589 -24.55 -2.92 18.27
CA GLU A 589 -25.48 -3.48 17.30
C GLU A 589 -24.79 -4.42 16.30
N MET A 590 -23.56 -4.08 15.81
CA MET A 590 -22.75 -4.93 14.93
C MET A 590 -22.39 -6.25 15.62
N GLN A 591 -21.98 -6.19 16.88
CA GLN A 591 -21.69 -7.40 17.66
C GLN A 591 -22.94 -8.28 17.83
N MET A 592 -24.07 -7.68 18.16
CA MET A 592 -25.31 -8.41 18.28
C MET A 592 -25.80 -9.01 16.94
N ALA A 593 -25.56 -8.31 15.85
CA ALA A 593 -25.87 -8.82 14.51
C ALA A 593 -24.98 -10.03 14.16
N LEU A 594 -23.69 -9.97 14.48
CA LEU A 594 -22.74 -11.07 14.29
C LEU A 594 -23.09 -12.28 15.16
N ASP A 595 -23.41 -12.07 16.44
CA ASP A 595 -23.77 -13.14 17.38
C ASP A 595 -25.04 -13.87 16.95
N LYS A 596 -25.99 -13.15 16.35
CA LYS A 596 -27.23 -13.70 15.79
C LYS A 596 -27.11 -14.19 14.36
N GLU A 597 -25.91 -14.11 13.77
CA GLU A 597 -25.62 -14.44 12.36
C GLU A 597 -26.55 -13.71 11.36
N ASN A 598 -26.97 -12.51 11.74
CA ASN A 598 -27.73 -11.63 10.84
C ASN A 598 -26.80 -10.82 9.95
N TRP A 599 -26.30 -11.50 8.91
CA TRP A 599 -25.30 -10.96 7.98
C TRP A 599 -25.78 -9.72 7.24
N LYS A 600 -27.07 -9.67 6.88
CA LYS A 600 -27.64 -8.51 6.18
C LYS A 600 -27.62 -7.26 7.07
N LEU A 601 -28.01 -7.38 8.32
CA LEU A 601 -27.95 -6.26 9.25
C LEU A 601 -26.49 -5.83 9.52
N LEU A 602 -25.57 -6.80 9.61
CA LEU A 602 -24.15 -6.49 9.80
C LEU A 602 -23.58 -5.74 8.59
N GLU A 603 -23.94 -6.13 7.38
CA GLU A 603 -23.58 -5.43 6.14
C GLU A 603 -24.14 -3.99 6.13
N GLU A 604 -25.41 -3.80 6.46
CA GLU A 604 -26.04 -2.47 6.55
C GLU A 604 -25.35 -1.56 7.59
N LEU A 605 -25.00 -2.11 8.75
CA LEU A 605 -24.29 -1.37 9.80
C LEU A 605 -22.85 -1.03 9.41
N ALA A 606 -22.13 -1.93 8.75
CA ALA A 606 -20.80 -1.70 8.23
C ALA A 606 -20.85 -0.63 7.11
N HIS A 607 -21.84 -0.73 6.24
CA HIS A 607 -22.11 0.26 5.20
C HIS A 607 -22.37 1.66 5.78
N TRP A 608 -23.25 1.75 6.79
CA TRP A 608 -23.48 3.02 7.50
C TRP A 608 -22.18 3.62 8.05
N LEU A 609 -21.32 2.81 8.68
CA LEU A 609 -20.06 3.30 9.22
C LEU A 609 -19.10 3.78 8.15
N LYS A 610 -19.03 3.08 7.02
CA LYS A 610 -18.24 3.44 5.85
C LYS A 610 -18.63 4.83 5.32
N GLY A 611 -19.92 5.14 5.22
CA GLY A 611 -20.43 6.42 4.74
C GLY A 611 -20.30 7.56 5.75
N THR A 612 -20.53 7.30 7.03
CA THR A 612 -20.60 8.36 8.05
C THR A 612 -19.29 8.61 8.76
N GLY A 613 -18.41 7.59 8.88
CA GLY A 613 -17.14 7.69 9.58
C GLY A 613 -16.23 8.76 8.95
N GLY A 614 -16.06 8.72 7.64
CA GLY A 614 -15.26 9.69 6.90
C GLY A 614 -15.83 11.10 6.97
N THR A 615 -17.14 11.25 6.81
CA THR A 615 -17.80 12.56 6.82
C THR A 615 -17.76 13.23 8.20
N ALA A 616 -17.77 12.43 9.28
CA ALA A 616 -17.58 12.94 10.64
C ALA A 616 -16.10 13.23 11.00
N GLY A 617 -15.18 13.06 10.05
CA GLY A 617 -13.76 13.31 10.22
C GLY A 617 -12.97 12.11 10.76
N PHE A 618 -13.50 10.88 10.65
CA PHE A 618 -12.86 9.66 11.14
C PHE A 618 -12.59 8.69 9.98
N GLY A 619 -11.78 9.11 9.01
CA GLY A 619 -11.45 8.33 7.81
C GLY A 619 -10.82 6.97 8.09
N CYS A 620 -10.10 6.84 9.21
CA CYS A 620 -9.56 5.55 9.67
C CYS A 620 -10.64 4.47 9.93
N LEU A 621 -11.90 4.86 10.12
CA LEU A 621 -13.01 3.93 10.28
C LEU A 621 -13.53 3.41 8.94
N THR A 622 -13.29 4.11 7.85
CA THR A 622 -13.84 3.78 6.53
C THR A 622 -13.28 2.48 5.99
N GLU A 623 -11.96 2.26 6.15
CA GLU A 623 -11.30 1.04 5.69
C GLU A 623 -11.76 -0.19 6.50
N LEU A 624 -11.80 -0.09 7.81
CA LEU A 624 -12.29 -1.19 8.67
C LEU A 624 -13.76 -1.49 8.41
N ALA A 625 -14.56 -0.45 8.14
CA ALA A 625 -15.96 -0.62 7.79
C ALA A 625 -16.12 -1.34 6.44
N TYR A 626 -15.28 -1.03 5.46
CA TYR A 626 -15.24 -1.71 4.16
C TYR A 626 -14.90 -3.20 4.32
N GLN A 627 -13.84 -3.49 5.09
CA GLN A 627 -13.43 -4.87 5.35
C GLN A 627 -14.53 -5.64 6.10
N LEU A 628 -15.22 -4.99 7.04
CA LEU A 628 -16.34 -5.59 7.76
C LEU A 628 -17.55 -5.85 6.86
N GLU A 629 -17.83 -4.93 5.93
CA GLU A 629 -18.88 -5.10 4.91
C GLU A 629 -18.56 -6.31 4.01
N SER A 630 -17.31 -6.43 3.55
CA SER A 630 -16.84 -7.58 2.76
C SER A 630 -16.92 -8.90 3.55
N ALA A 631 -16.45 -8.91 4.80
CA ALA A 631 -16.54 -10.09 5.65
C ALA A 631 -18.01 -10.51 5.93
N ALA A 632 -18.91 -9.54 6.06
CA ALA A 632 -20.33 -9.80 6.22
C ALA A 632 -20.95 -10.42 4.94
N GLN A 633 -20.60 -9.92 3.75
CA GLN A 633 -21.03 -10.49 2.47
C GLN A 633 -20.52 -11.92 2.27
N GLN A 634 -19.28 -12.20 2.67
CA GLN A 634 -18.66 -13.52 2.57
C GLN A 634 -19.06 -14.45 3.74
N LYS A 635 -19.77 -13.93 4.74
CA LYS A 635 -20.20 -14.63 5.96
C LYS A 635 -19.05 -15.19 6.79
N GLU A 636 -17.92 -14.49 6.81
CA GLU A 636 -16.71 -14.84 7.53
C GLU A 636 -16.78 -14.38 8.99
N LYS A 637 -17.23 -15.27 9.87
CA LYS A 637 -17.49 -14.95 11.28
C LYS A 637 -16.24 -14.53 12.06
N GLU A 638 -15.10 -15.19 11.81
CA GLU A 638 -13.84 -14.90 12.52
C GLU A 638 -13.28 -13.54 12.09
N SER A 639 -13.23 -13.26 10.79
CA SER A 639 -12.79 -11.98 10.24
C SER A 639 -13.68 -10.83 10.71
N ALA A 640 -15.01 -11.00 10.66
CA ALA A 640 -15.95 -10.00 11.13
C ALA A 640 -15.82 -9.70 12.64
N ASN A 641 -15.61 -10.73 13.47
CA ASN A 641 -15.41 -10.56 14.90
C ASN A 641 -14.12 -9.80 15.22
N LEU A 642 -13.03 -10.09 14.50
CA LEU A 642 -11.76 -9.38 14.63
C LEU A 642 -11.93 -7.89 14.30
N LEU A 643 -12.57 -7.58 13.16
CA LEU A 643 -12.79 -6.22 12.69
C LEU A 643 -13.70 -5.42 13.64
N ILE A 644 -14.75 -6.02 14.19
CA ILE A 644 -15.60 -5.37 15.20
C ILE A 644 -14.80 -5.08 16.48
N SER A 645 -13.90 -5.97 16.88
CA SER A 645 -13.00 -5.76 18.02
C SER A 645 -12.03 -4.59 17.76
N GLU A 646 -11.49 -4.49 16.55
CA GLU A 646 -10.63 -3.38 16.16
C GLU A 646 -11.40 -2.05 16.14
N LEU A 647 -12.59 -2.03 15.57
CA LEU A 647 -13.49 -0.88 15.58
C LEU A 647 -13.84 -0.44 17.00
N ARG A 648 -14.10 -1.39 17.91
CA ARG A 648 -14.34 -1.10 19.34
C ARG A 648 -13.12 -0.48 20.01
N THR A 649 -11.94 -0.98 19.70
CA THR A 649 -10.66 -0.45 20.21
C THR A 649 -10.42 0.96 19.70
N MET A 650 -10.67 1.21 18.43
CA MET A 650 -10.60 2.56 17.85
C MET A 650 -11.65 3.48 18.46
N GLY A 651 -12.88 3.01 18.64
CA GLY A 651 -13.96 3.78 19.25
C GLY A 651 -13.67 4.29 20.66
N SER A 652 -12.88 3.53 21.42
CA SER A 652 -12.40 3.98 22.74
C SER A 652 -11.37 5.12 22.65
N ARG A 653 -10.66 5.22 21.52
CA ARG A 653 -9.66 6.27 21.24
C ARG A 653 -10.26 7.52 20.61
N LEU A 654 -11.46 7.42 20.04
CA LEU A 654 -12.23 8.54 19.48
C LEU A 654 -12.93 9.37 20.59
N THR A 655 -12.49 9.29 21.79
CA THR A 655 -13.06 10.05 22.90
C THR A 655 -12.87 11.54 22.68
N THR A 656 -13.97 12.27 22.76
CA THR A 656 -13.99 13.72 22.81
C THR A 656 -13.21 14.25 24.01
N LYS A 657 -12.66 15.45 23.90
CA LYS A 657 -11.83 16.14 24.88
C LYS A 657 -12.36 16.23 26.32
N ASN A 658 -13.65 16.01 26.53
CA ASN A 658 -14.27 16.15 27.85
C ASN A 658 -14.02 14.96 28.79
N ALA A 659 -13.55 13.81 28.29
CA ALA A 659 -13.30 12.63 29.12
C ALA A 659 -11.88 12.60 29.74
N VAL A 660 -10.94 13.43 29.25
CA VAL A 660 -9.55 13.46 29.75
C VAL A 660 -9.37 14.45 30.92
N SER A 661 -10.35 15.30 31.19
CA SER A 661 -10.29 16.30 32.28
C SER A 661 -10.80 15.80 33.63
N SER A 662 -11.15 14.51 33.73
CA SER A 662 -11.72 13.90 34.95
C SER A 662 -11.00 12.63 35.43
N VAL A 663 -9.72 12.46 35.06
CA VAL A 663 -8.83 11.46 35.70
C VAL A 663 -7.59 12.13 36.20
#